data_35b66b0d5e6a8df1d7be48cbc4efeb29
#
_entry.id   35b66b0d5e6a8df1d7be48cbc4efeb29
#
_cell.length_a   1.000
_cell.length_b   1.000
_cell.length_c   1.000
_cell.angle_alpha   90.00
_cell.angle_beta   90.00
_cell.angle_gamma   90.00
#
_symmetry.space_group_name_H-M   'P 1'
#
loop_
_entity.id
_entity.type
_entity.pdbx_description
1 polymer ?
#
loop_
_entity_poly.entity_id
_entity_poly.type
_entity_poly.pdbx_seq_one_letter_code
_entity_poly.pdbx_strand_id
1 'polypeptide(L)'
;MVLAFLHCESHPGRLLIDHLLDVRNRLGLDDAHWLACAGLFHDVGKATSFFNEYLHGKKIPPELSRHAEIGAFWLMEVIKPIVASGRGMTPVEAALAILFVRRHHGSLDDLFDGITLPDQRTLDRLHKQLGSMDVEGIAGWLVKRLGGSISRPVLDSHSLTELRVKTKNALRQPCPDVEAMVRFQPAIRDFGRLIEADRDSAAKYAAGSFDAPPQLSLEHLAAFRCRGNFGATTEPVVAAARNRVYTSAVAHVHDRPANLGHLWTLTVPTGAGKTLAALGWALARRQARAKKGLRSCPIIYALPFTSIIDQNVAVILKLWGDGTVDESSLAVHHHLAEPGQIERGGEASLARSWVEGWRADIICTTFVQIVGAMFHATSANARRFNKLAGSILILDEVQAFPAELWPVLRVALQSLSQRFQTDILLVTATQPALFSQLEREEIGVESPEFVTVFDRYDVYVDATIPLTVEDLARQIATELCKNDNGSCLIILNTVREALELYASLAKAPNLREYRLFHLSTNLRPKDRTEILKQLNTCRQPHILVATQVVEAGVDLSFDVVFRALAPLDAIVQAAGRCNRHGNGRRGIVHVFDLEGNSGVIVYGRVHICLAREVFQDRTSFREPDLRNLVNQYFERLENRLGHDAAKKILEAVRMMQFAALRGEGEDKDRDAKAVQLIYDAPNRIAHFVETDESDERVWKQQTAALQLPDLIARRKRLRTLRNELAQRVVEIPRQHTYQTEPDDRSGYVYVPQSVSSDYYDTTTGWKRNR
;
A
#
# COMPACT_ATOMS: atom_id res chain seq x y z
N MET A 1 -47.75 -12.23 4.18
CA MET A 1 -47.82 -13.61 3.62
C MET A 1 -46.40 -14.11 3.54
N VAL A 2 -46.09 -15.27 4.13
CA VAL A 2 -44.75 -15.87 4.05
C VAL A 2 -44.57 -16.38 2.62
N LEU A 3 -43.51 -15.94 1.94
CA LEU A 3 -43.15 -16.41 0.61
C LEU A 3 -42.42 -17.75 0.75
N ALA A 4 -42.81 -18.77 -0.06
CA ALA A 4 -42.10 -20.05 -0.05
C ALA A 4 -40.62 -19.85 -0.42
N PHE A 5 -39.71 -20.49 0.31
CA PHE A 5 -38.27 -20.32 0.15
C PHE A 5 -37.80 -20.54 -1.30
N LEU A 6 -38.39 -21.48 -2.00
CA LEU A 6 -38.07 -21.80 -3.40
C LEU A 6 -38.34 -20.64 -4.38
N HIS A 7 -39.13 -19.65 -3.99
CA HIS A 7 -39.49 -18.51 -4.83
C HIS A 7 -38.83 -17.19 -4.36
N CYS A 8 -38.03 -17.23 -3.31
CA CYS A 8 -37.30 -16.05 -2.84
C CYS A 8 -36.19 -15.65 -3.85
N GLU A 9 -36.08 -14.34 -4.06
CA GLU A 9 -35.00 -13.76 -4.92
C GLU A 9 -33.86 -13.16 -4.09
N SER A 10 -32.64 -13.35 -4.57
CA SER A 10 -31.45 -12.69 -4.03
C SER A 10 -31.20 -11.31 -4.66
N HIS A 11 -31.52 -11.20 -5.95
CA HIS A 11 -31.42 -10.01 -6.80
C HIS A 11 -32.61 -10.03 -7.79
N PRO A 12 -32.97 -8.92 -8.40
CA PRO A 12 -34.09 -8.91 -9.37
C PRO A 12 -33.92 -9.98 -10.45
N GLY A 13 -34.89 -10.90 -10.54
CA GLY A 13 -34.89 -12.01 -11.50
C GLY A 13 -33.88 -13.13 -11.24
N ARG A 14 -33.36 -13.25 -10.00
CA ARG A 14 -32.48 -14.36 -9.63
C ARG A 14 -32.93 -15.04 -8.35
N LEU A 15 -33.18 -16.33 -8.42
CA LEU A 15 -33.56 -17.12 -7.25
C LEU A 15 -32.45 -17.12 -6.20
N LEU A 16 -32.83 -17.02 -4.93
CA LEU A 16 -31.91 -17.03 -3.80
C LEU A 16 -31.13 -18.35 -3.74
N ILE A 17 -31.80 -19.47 -3.96
CA ILE A 17 -31.18 -20.79 -3.96
C ILE A 17 -30.06 -20.89 -5.02
N ASP A 18 -30.33 -20.40 -6.23
CA ASP A 18 -29.31 -20.43 -7.31
C ASP A 18 -28.11 -19.58 -6.97
N HIS A 19 -28.34 -18.42 -6.33
CA HIS A 19 -27.25 -17.55 -5.87
C HIS A 19 -26.41 -18.24 -4.77
N LEU A 20 -27.02 -18.80 -3.75
CA LEU A 20 -26.34 -19.49 -2.66
C LEU A 20 -25.49 -20.67 -3.17
N LEU A 21 -26.05 -21.46 -4.09
CA LEU A 21 -25.34 -22.58 -4.71
C LEU A 21 -24.19 -22.12 -5.61
N ASP A 22 -24.37 -21.06 -6.38
CA ASP A 22 -23.31 -20.51 -7.22
C ASP A 22 -22.15 -19.97 -6.37
N VAL A 23 -22.42 -19.22 -5.30
CA VAL A 23 -21.40 -18.74 -4.36
C VAL A 23 -20.62 -19.92 -3.77
N ARG A 24 -21.33 -20.93 -3.26
CA ARG A 24 -20.72 -22.14 -2.70
C ARG A 24 -19.86 -22.87 -3.75
N ASN A 25 -20.34 -23.04 -4.97
CA ASN A 25 -19.62 -23.73 -6.04
C ASN A 25 -18.34 -22.98 -6.45
N ARG A 26 -18.37 -21.65 -6.48
CA ARG A 26 -17.20 -20.80 -6.75
C ARG A 26 -16.11 -20.92 -5.68
N LEU A 27 -16.45 -21.29 -4.46
CA LEU A 27 -15.46 -21.56 -3.42
C LEU A 27 -14.68 -22.86 -3.71
N GLY A 28 -15.22 -23.79 -4.51
CA GLY A 28 -14.53 -25.03 -4.90
C GLY A 28 -14.19 -25.95 -3.73
N LEU A 29 -15.06 -26.00 -2.71
CA LEU A 29 -14.87 -26.74 -1.47
C LEU A 29 -16.04 -27.73 -1.26
N ASP A 30 -15.81 -28.77 -0.45
CA ASP A 30 -16.88 -29.69 -0.05
C ASP A 30 -17.88 -28.98 0.88
N ASP A 31 -19.13 -29.45 0.88
CA ASP A 31 -20.21 -28.91 1.72
C ASP A 31 -19.90 -28.98 3.22
N ALA A 32 -19.10 -29.94 3.65
CA ALA A 32 -18.64 -30.08 5.03
C ALA A 32 -17.57 -29.05 5.45
N HIS A 33 -16.96 -28.36 4.48
CA HIS A 33 -15.96 -27.35 4.78
C HIS A 33 -16.61 -26.09 5.35
N TRP A 34 -16.10 -25.56 6.47
CA TRP A 34 -16.68 -24.41 7.17
C TRP A 34 -16.91 -23.17 6.29
N LEU A 35 -16.02 -22.90 5.35
CA LEU A 35 -16.16 -21.76 4.40
C LEU A 35 -17.26 -22.01 3.36
N ALA A 36 -17.45 -23.25 2.92
CA ALA A 36 -18.58 -23.61 2.05
C ALA A 36 -19.91 -23.44 2.76
N CYS A 37 -19.97 -23.83 4.06
CA CYS A 37 -21.11 -23.53 4.91
C CYS A 37 -21.36 -22.00 5.00
N ALA A 38 -20.33 -21.19 5.26
CA ALA A 38 -20.48 -19.74 5.25
C ALA A 38 -21.05 -19.22 3.91
N GLY A 39 -20.59 -19.77 2.78
CA GLY A 39 -21.10 -19.46 1.44
C GLY A 39 -22.58 -19.80 1.26
N LEU A 40 -23.06 -20.93 1.81
CA LEU A 40 -24.46 -21.30 1.75
C LEU A 40 -25.37 -20.43 2.63
N PHE A 41 -24.83 -19.88 3.71
CA PHE A 41 -25.62 -19.15 4.70
C PHE A 41 -25.54 -17.63 4.63
N HIS A 42 -24.59 -17.05 3.87
CA HIS A 42 -24.31 -15.61 3.89
C HIS A 42 -25.57 -14.78 3.60
N ASP A 43 -26.40 -15.24 2.67
CA ASP A 43 -27.58 -14.53 2.18
C ASP A 43 -28.92 -15.22 2.52
N VAL A 44 -28.95 -16.30 3.31
CA VAL A 44 -30.19 -17.00 3.69
C VAL A 44 -31.23 -16.01 4.30
N GLY A 45 -30.76 -14.98 5.00
CA GLY A 45 -31.65 -13.95 5.54
C GLY A 45 -32.41 -13.13 4.50
N LYS A 46 -32.08 -13.19 3.22
CA LYS A 46 -32.88 -12.60 2.12
C LYS A 46 -34.22 -13.34 1.90
N ALA A 47 -34.39 -14.49 2.50
CA ALA A 47 -35.66 -15.22 2.47
C ALA A 47 -36.78 -14.59 3.33
N THR A 48 -36.57 -13.43 3.93
CA THR A 48 -37.63 -12.70 4.66
C THR A 48 -38.61 -12.02 3.69
N SER A 49 -39.89 -11.95 4.07
CA SER A 49 -40.83 -11.17 3.29
C SER A 49 -40.45 -9.68 3.19
N PHE A 50 -39.80 -9.14 4.24
CA PHE A 50 -39.28 -7.77 4.26
C PHE A 50 -38.21 -7.53 3.17
N PHE A 51 -37.27 -8.43 2.99
CA PHE A 51 -36.25 -8.27 1.96
C PHE A 51 -36.87 -8.36 0.56
N ASN A 52 -37.81 -9.28 0.35
CA ASN A 52 -38.51 -9.41 -0.93
C ASN A 52 -39.33 -8.12 -1.25
N GLU A 53 -40.02 -7.53 -0.28
CA GLU A 53 -40.70 -6.25 -0.45
C GLU A 53 -39.77 -5.10 -0.77
N TYR A 54 -38.60 -5.04 -0.10
CA TYR A 54 -37.51 -4.09 -0.39
C TYR A 54 -36.99 -4.25 -1.83
N LEU A 55 -36.74 -5.48 -2.27
CA LEU A 55 -36.25 -5.78 -3.62
C LEU A 55 -37.22 -5.31 -4.72
N HIS A 56 -38.53 -5.33 -4.45
CA HIS A 56 -39.58 -4.86 -5.36
C HIS A 56 -39.98 -3.37 -5.14
N GLY A 57 -39.10 -2.59 -4.47
CA GLY A 57 -39.23 -1.13 -4.35
C GLY A 57 -40.23 -0.64 -3.31
N LYS A 58 -40.77 -1.51 -2.45
CA LYS A 58 -41.62 -1.07 -1.35
C LYS A 58 -40.82 -0.38 -0.25
N LYS A 59 -41.36 0.70 0.32
CA LYS A 59 -40.74 1.37 1.48
C LYS A 59 -40.95 0.52 2.72
N ILE A 60 -39.86 -0.03 3.24
CA ILE A 60 -39.80 -0.75 4.52
C ILE A 60 -38.78 -0.07 5.44
N PRO A 61 -38.86 -0.27 6.77
CA PRO A 61 -37.80 0.18 7.68
C PRO A 61 -36.45 -0.42 7.26
N PRO A 62 -35.37 0.40 7.08
CA PRO A 62 -34.09 -0.08 6.56
C PRO A 62 -33.48 -1.21 7.38
N GLU A 63 -33.75 -1.25 8.69
CA GLU A 63 -33.27 -2.29 9.58
C GLU A 63 -33.84 -3.68 9.28
N LEU A 64 -35.10 -3.76 8.75
CA LEU A 64 -35.74 -5.02 8.40
C LEU A 64 -35.24 -5.64 7.08
N SER A 65 -34.55 -4.87 6.21
CA SER A 65 -33.89 -5.41 5.01
C SER A 65 -32.52 -5.99 5.29
N ARG A 66 -31.93 -5.75 6.48
CA ARG A 66 -30.65 -6.33 6.87
C ARG A 66 -30.80 -7.83 7.07
N HIS A 67 -29.98 -8.64 6.36
CA HIS A 67 -30.14 -10.09 6.27
C HIS A 67 -28.98 -10.90 6.85
N ALA A 68 -27.81 -10.29 6.98
CA ALA A 68 -26.57 -11.01 7.35
C ALA A 68 -26.65 -11.69 8.74
N GLU A 69 -27.19 -11.00 9.74
CA GLU A 69 -27.27 -11.54 11.10
C GLU A 69 -28.16 -12.76 11.22
N ILE A 70 -29.33 -12.78 10.56
CA ILE A 70 -30.23 -13.91 10.61
C ILE A 70 -29.64 -15.14 9.89
N GLY A 71 -28.88 -14.92 8.81
CA GLY A 71 -28.10 -15.99 8.17
C GLY A 71 -27.08 -16.63 9.10
N ALA A 72 -26.42 -15.84 9.94
CA ALA A 72 -25.46 -16.35 10.93
C ALA A 72 -26.15 -17.23 12.02
N PHE A 73 -27.37 -16.89 12.45
CA PHE A 73 -28.13 -17.73 13.38
C PHE A 73 -28.57 -19.06 12.74
N TRP A 74 -28.94 -19.06 11.47
CA TRP A 74 -29.18 -20.29 10.70
C TRP A 74 -27.93 -21.17 10.64
N LEU A 75 -26.77 -20.56 10.36
CA LEU A 75 -25.50 -21.26 10.34
C LEU A 75 -25.17 -21.90 11.69
N MET A 76 -25.48 -21.23 12.81
CA MET A 76 -25.28 -21.75 14.17
C MET A 76 -25.95 -23.11 14.40
N GLU A 77 -27.17 -23.32 13.91
CA GLU A 77 -27.88 -24.58 14.11
C GLU A 77 -27.20 -25.75 13.40
N VAL A 78 -26.47 -25.50 12.32
CA VAL A 78 -25.67 -26.51 11.60
C VAL A 78 -24.32 -26.74 12.30
N ILE A 79 -23.70 -25.68 12.80
CA ILE A 79 -22.36 -25.74 13.40
C ILE A 79 -22.38 -26.39 14.78
N LYS A 80 -23.40 -26.12 15.61
CA LYS A 80 -23.52 -26.67 17.00
C LYS A 80 -23.19 -28.15 17.13
N PRO A 81 -23.86 -29.06 16.40
CA PRO A 81 -23.59 -30.49 16.51
C PRO A 81 -22.20 -30.89 16.02
N ILE A 82 -21.66 -30.19 15.01
CA ILE A 82 -20.33 -30.44 14.45
C ILE A 82 -19.25 -30.09 15.46
N VAL A 83 -19.34 -28.90 16.07
CA VAL A 83 -18.39 -28.45 17.12
C VAL A 83 -18.50 -29.30 18.39
N ALA A 84 -19.72 -29.72 18.74
CA ALA A 84 -19.93 -30.57 19.93
C ALA A 84 -19.31 -31.95 19.73
N SER A 85 -19.34 -32.52 18.55
CA SER A 85 -18.73 -33.83 18.24
C SER A 85 -17.20 -33.82 18.22
N GLY A 86 -16.57 -32.63 18.16
CA GLY A 86 -15.13 -32.45 18.00
C GLY A 86 -14.58 -32.97 16.65
N ARG A 87 -15.44 -33.26 15.69
CA ARG A 87 -15.08 -33.80 14.37
C ARG A 87 -15.46 -32.83 13.26
N GLY A 88 -14.51 -32.49 12.42
CA GLY A 88 -14.74 -31.77 11.14
C GLY A 88 -14.65 -30.26 11.17
N MET A 89 -14.79 -29.57 12.33
CA MET A 89 -14.67 -28.12 12.43
C MET A 89 -14.16 -27.71 13.81
N THR A 90 -13.12 -26.87 13.84
CA THR A 90 -12.58 -26.32 15.07
C THR A 90 -13.46 -25.17 15.61
N PRO A 91 -13.39 -24.84 16.91
CA PRO A 91 -14.11 -23.68 17.46
C PRO A 91 -13.73 -22.35 16.77
N VAL A 92 -12.48 -22.20 16.34
CA VAL A 92 -12.01 -21.00 15.62
C VAL A 92 -12.64 -20.90 14.23
N GLU A 93 -12.68 -21.99 13.48
CA GLU A 93 -13.34 -22.03 12.16
C GLU A 93 -14.85 -21.76 12.26
N ALA A 94 -15.50 -22.33 13.27
CA ALA A 94 -16.92 -22.04 13.53
C ALA A 94 -17.16 -20.55 13.83
N ALA A 95 -16.33 -19.96 14.67
CA ALA A 95 -16.40 -18.54 15.01
C ALA A 95 -16.16 -17.67 13.77
N LEU A 96 -15.17 -18.00 12.92
CA LEU A 96 -14.89 -17.31 11.67
C LEU A 96 -16.06 -17.43 10.68
N ALA A 97 -16.68 -18.61 10.55
CA ALA A 97 -17.83 -18.81 9.67
C ALA A 97 -18.99 -17.86 10.05
N ILE A 98 -19.31 -17.77 11.35
CA ILE A 98 -20.35 -16.87 11.86
C ILE A 98 -19.99 -15.43 11.60
N LEU A 99 -18.74 -15.01 11.90
CA LEU A 99 -18.27 -13.65 11.67
C LEU A 99 -18.32 -13.28 10.19
N PHE A 100 -17.92 -14.18 9.28
CA PHE A 100 -17.94 -13.96 7.85
C PHE A 100 -19.36 -13.74 7.32
N VAL A 101 -20.32 -14.55 7.74
CA VAL A 101 -21.72 -14.37 7.38
C VAL A 101 -22.26 -13.04 7.91
N ARG A 102 -21.95 -12.67 9.15
CA ARG A 102 -22.38 -11.41 9.74
C ARG A 102 -21.79 -10.18 9.02
N ARG A 103 -20.57 -10.30 8.49
CA ARG A 103 -19.78 -9.16 7.99
C ARG A 103 -19.48 -9.17 6.49
N HIS A 104 -20.09 -10.04 5.69
CA HIS A 104 -19.81 -10.16 4.26
C HIS A 104 -20.03 -8.86 3.45
N HIS A 105 -20.79 -7.92 3.96
CA HIS A 105 -20.99 -6.58 3.35
C HIS A 105 -20.03 -5.50 3.85
N GLY A 106 -19.15 -5.80 4.83
CA GLY A 106 -18.33 -4.78 5.51
C GLY A 106 -16.89 -5.22 5.77
N SER A 107 -16.44 -4.89 6.97
CA SER A 107 -15.14 -5.26 7.51
C SER A 107 -15.32 -6.24 8.65
N LEU A 108 -14.35 -7.13 8.87
CA LEU A 108 -14.40 -8.02 10.03
C LEU A 108 -14.21 -7.23 11.32
N ASP A 109 -15.04 -7.49 12.30
CA ASP A 109 -14.82 -7.07 13.69
C ASP A 109 -13.75 -7.94 14.34
N ASP A 110 -13.32 -7.60 15.55
CA ASP A 110 -12.57 -8.51 16.40
C ASP A 110 -13.38 -9.78 16.62
N LEU A 111 -12.72 -10.94 16.54
CA LEU A 111 -13.42 -12.23 16.47
C LEU A 111 -14.39 -12.42 17.64
N PHE A 112 -14.00 -12.03 18.86
CA PHE A 112 -14.84 -12.18 20.04
C PHE A 112 -16.04 -11.23 20.09
N ASP A 113 -15.91 -10.05 19.52
CA ASP A 113 -17.00 -9.06 19.43
C ASP A 113 -17.99 -9.46 18.32
N GLY A 114 -17.45 -10.01 17.24
CA GLY A 114 -18.25 -10.51 16.12
C GLY A 114 -19.12 -11.74 16.43
N ILE A 115 -18.84 -12.49 17.50
CA ILE A 115 -19.60 -13.67 17.93
C ILE A 115 -20.34 -13.45 19.26
N THR A 116 -20.72 -12.21 19.55
CA THR A 116 -21.58 -11.86 20.70
C THR A 116 -23.06 -11.90 20.35
N LEU A 117 -23.91 -12.10 21.36
CA LEU A 117 -25.34 -11.93 21.18
C LEU A 117 -25.63 -10.45 20.95
N PRO A 118 -26.47 -10.11 19.95
CA PRO A 118 -26.92 -8.75 19.75
C PRO A 118 -27.71 -8.18 20.92
N ASP A 119 -27.83 -6.86 20.98
CA ASP A 119 -28.70 -6.17 21.93
C ASP A 119 -30.17 -6.55 21.76
N GLN A 120 -31.00 -6.25 22.77
CA GLN A 120 -32.42 -6.62 22.79
C GLN A 120 -33.19 -6.06 21.58
N ARG A 121 -32.90 -4.84 21.16
CA ARG A 121 -33.52 -4.22 19.98
C ARG A 121 -33.23 -5.01 18.70
N THR A 122 -32.02 -5.45 18.54
CA THR A 122 -31.60 -6.30 17.41
C THR A 122 -32.25 -7.67 17.48
N LEU A 123 -32.33 -8.28 18.69
CA LEU A 123 -33.05 -9.56 18.90
C LEU A 123 -34.51 -9.46 18.53
N ASP A 124 -35.22 -8.41 18.96
CA ASP A 124 -36.63 -8.18 18.60
C ASP A 124 -36.82 -8.06 17.09
N ARG A 125 -35.90 -7.38 16.41
CA ARG A 125 -35.88 -7.32 14.94
C ARG A 125 -35.70 -8.71 14.32
N LEU A 126 -34.74 -9.48 14.80
CA LEU A 126 -34.44 -10.84 14.29
C LEU A 126 -35.63 -11.78 14.49
N HIS A 127 -36.37 -11.69 15.63
CA HIS A 127 -37.58 -12.44 15.85
C HIS A 127 -38.67 -12.09 14.83
N LYS A 128 -38.88 -10.79 14.50
CA LYS A 128 -39.78 -10.36 13.46
C LYS A 128 -39.38 -10.90 12.09
N GLN A 129 -38.10 -10.82 11.74
CA GLN A 129 -37.56 -11.34 10.47
C GLN A 129 -37.77 -12.86 10.38
N LEU A 130 -37.45 -13.61 11.42
CA LEU A 130 -37.60 -15.07 11.47
C LEU A 130 -39.08 -15.49 11.34
N GLY A 131 -40.00 -14.71 11.93
CA GLY A 131 -41.47 -14.91 11.80
C GLY A 131 -41.99 -14.67 10.39
N SER A 132 -41.23 -14.02 9.51
CA SER A 132 -41.58 -13.73 8.14
C SER A 132 -40.94 -14.68 7.10
N MET A 133 -40.22 -15.71 7.56
CA MET A 133 -39.50 -16.66 6.70
C MET A 133 -40.25 -18.00 6.61
N ASP A 134 -40.10 -18.71 5.50
CA ASP A 134 -40.50 -20.10 5.32
C ASP A 134 -39.47 -21.03 5.99
N VAL A 135 -39.56 -21.14 7.31
CA VAL A 135 -38.60 -21.88 8.15
C VAL A 135 -38.56 -23.37 7.77
N GLU A 136 -39.70 -23.99 7.48
CA GLU A 136 -39.77 -25.41 7.11
C GLU A 136 -39.19 -25.67 5.74
N GLY A 137 -39.45 -24.79 4.76
CA GLY A 137 -38.85 -24.86 3.44
C GLY A 137 -37.32 -24.72 3.47
N ILE A 138 -36.81 -23.77 4.25
CA ILE A 138 -35.35 -23.56 4.45
C ILE A 138 -34.74 -24.78 5.13
N ALA A 139 -35.29 -25.25 6.25
CA ALA A 139 -34.78 -26.41 6.97
C ALA A 139 -34.78 -27.67 6.09
N GLY A 140 -35.87 -27.94 5.37
CA GLY A 140 -35.96 -29.06 4.44
C GLY A 140 -34.94 -29.03 3.30
N TRP A 141 -34.68 -27.85 2.76
CA TRP A 141 -33.65 -27.66 1.74
C TRP A 141 -32.21 -27.91 2.30
N LEU A 142 -31.92 -27.38 3.49
CA LEU A 142 -30.63 -27.56 4.16
C LEU A 142 -30.38 -29.01 4.55
N VAL A 143 -31.41 -29.73 5.07
CA VAL A 143 -31.31 -31.15 5.41
C VAL A 143 -30.98 -32.00 4.18
N LYS A 144 -31.65 -31.75 3.04
CA LYS A 144 -31.34 -32.44 1.79
C LYS A 144 -29.92 -32.24 1.31
N ARG A 145 -29.30 -31.13 1.65
CA ARG A 145 -27.97 -30.73 1.18
C ARG A 145 -26.85 -31.13 2.13
N LEU A 146 -27.03 -30.90 3.43
CA LEU A 146 -26.00 -31.06 4.45
C LEU A 146 -26.20 -32.35 5.28
N GLY A 147 -27.36 -32.97 5.15
CA GLY A 147 -27.74 -34.10 6.00
C GLY A 147 -28.13 -33.67 7.43
N GLY A 148 -28.36 -34.63 8.29
CA GLY A 148 -28.66 -34.41 9.69
C GLY A 148 -30.08 -33.90 9.97
N SER A 149 -30.31 -33.28 11.12
CA SER A 149 -31.54 -32.62 11.52
C SER A 149 -31.25 -31.15 11.77
N ILE A 150 -31.93 -30.27 11.01
CA ILE A 150 -31.78 -28.82 11.13
C ILE A 150 -33.11 -28.25 11.59
N SER A 151 -33.10 -27.61 12.73
CA SER A 151 -34.28 -26.99 13.35
C SER A 151 -34.34 -25.47 13.10
N ARG A 152 -35.43 -24.88 13.51
CA ARG A 152 -35.58 -23.42 13.54
C ARG A 152 -34.45 -22.81 14.37
N PRO A 153 -33.80 -21.69 13.91
CA PRO A 153 -32.78 -21.02 14.68
C PRO A 153 -33.26 -20.56 16.06
N VAL A 154 -32.46 -20.85 17.07
CA VAL A 154 -32.69 -20.38 18.44
C VAL A 154 -31.79 -19.16 18.69
N LEU A 155 -32.41 -18.02 18.98
CA LEU A 155 -31.70 -16.77 19.28
C LEU A 155 -31.33 -16.73 20.76
N ASP A 156 -30.44 -17.65 21.20
CA ASP A 156 -30.00 -17.76 22.60
C ASP A 156 -28.54 -17.31 22.78
N SER A 157 -28.23 -16.90 24.01
CA SER A 157 -26.89 -16.48 24.41
C SER A 157 -25.96 -17.64 24.76
N HIS A 158 -26.52 -18.79 25.12
CA HIS A 158 -25.73 -19.89 25.68
C HIS A 158 -24.75 -20.48 24.66
N SER A 159 -25.24 -20.81 23.47
CA SER A 159 -24.42 -21.41 22.40
C SER A 159 -23.32 -20.49 21.92
N LEU A 160 -23.59 -19.17 21.75
CA LEU A 160 -22.58 -18.20 21.38
C LEU A 160 -21.53 -18.02 22.49
N THR A 161 -21.95 -17.99 23.74
CA THR A 161 -21.05 -17.88 24.88
C THR A 161 -20.13 -19.11 25.00
N GLU A 162 -20.68 -20.32 24.84
CA GLU A 162 -19.88 -21.55 24.83
C GLU A 162 -18.84 -21.55 23.70
N LEU A 163 -19.25 -21.20 22.46
CA LEU A 163 -18.34 -21.10 21.33
C LEU A 163 -17.25 -20.06 21.60
N ARG A 164 -17.62 -18.90 22.15
CA ARG A 164 -16.67 -17.83 22.50
C ARG A 164 -15.61 -18.30 23.48
N VAL A 165 -16.01 -19.03 24.53
CA VAL A 165 -15.09 -19.60 25.53
C VAL A 165 -14.15 -20.61 24.89
N LYS A 166 -14.68 -21.57 24.11
CA LYS A 166 -13.88 -22.58 23.38
C LYS A 166 -12.88 -21.92 22.43
N THR A 167 -13.31 -20.93 21.65
CA THR A 167 -12.47 -20.17 20.72
C THR A 167 -11.36 -19.43 21.45
N LYS A 168 -11.70 -18.74 22.55
CA LYS A 168 -10.73 -18.02 23.37
C LYS A 168 -9.66 -18.92 23.93
N ASN A 169 -10.06 -20.09 24.44
CA ASN A 169 -9.13 -21.09 24.98
C ASN A 169 -8.20 -21.64 23.89
N ALA A 170 -8.72 -21.89 22.67
CA ALA A 170 -7.93 -22.34 21.55
C ALA A 170 -6.89 -21.30 21.09
N LEU A 171 -7.25 -20.01 21.03
CA LEU A 171 -6.35 -18.94 20.60
C LEU A 171 -5.32 -18.53 21.67
N ARG A 172 -5.63 -18.76 22.95
CA ARG A 172 -4.69 -18.50 24.07
C ARG A 172 -3.60 -19.56 24.24
N GLN A 173 -3.69 -20.68 23.51
CA GLN A 173 -2.61 -21.66 23.54
C GLN A 173 -1.32 -21.02 23.03
N PRO A 174 -0.20 -21.12 23.77
CA PRO A 174 1.07 -20.58 23.33
C PRO A 174 1.47 -21.17 21.97
N CYS A 175 1.86 -20.30 21.05
CA CYS A 175 2.41 -20.69 19.76
C CYS A 175 3.40 -19.61 19.27
N PRO A 176 4.36 -19.99 18.41
CA PRO A 176 5.23 -19.03 17.76
C PRO A 176 4.43 -17.98 16.95
N ASP A 177 4.94 -16.75 16.84
CA ASP A 177 4.27 -15.67 16.13
C ASP A 177 4.03 -16.00 14.66
N VAL A 178 4.95 -16.72 14.02
CA VAL A 178 4.76 -17.20 12.63
C VAL A 178 3.56 -18.13 12.54
N GLU A 179 3.35 -19.02 13.51
CA GLU A 179 2.20 -19.91 13.53
C GLU A 179 0.88 -19.18 13.78
N ALA A 180 0.90 -18.15 14.65
CA ALA A 180 -0.24 -17.25 14.81
C ALA A 180 -0.60 -16.54 13.51
N MET A 181 0.39 -16.06 12.78
CA MET A 181 0.20 -15.41 11.47
C MET A 181 -0.30 -16.41 10.41
N VAL A 182 0.21 -17.64 10.42
CA VAL A 182 -0.25 -18.73 9.53
C VAL A 182 -1.71 -19.13 9.80
N ARG A 183 -2.27 -18.81 10.98
CA ARG A 183 -3.71 -18.92 11.26
C ARG A 183 -4.49 -17.67 10.87
N PHE A 184 -3.93 -16.49 11.09
CA PHE A 184 -4.55 -15.20 10.83
C PHE A 184 -4.74 -14.89 9.34
N GLN A 185 -3.69 -15.00 8.55
CA GLN A 185 -3.73 -14.65 7.13
C GLN A 185 -4.70 -15.51 6.29
N PRO A 186 -4.83 -16.83 6.50
CA PRO A 186 -5.88 -17.62 5.87
C PRO A 186 -7.30 -17.13 6.18
N ALA A 187 -7.57 -16.61 7.38
CA ALA A 187 -8.88 -16.04 7.69
C ALA A 187 -9.18 -14.81 6.81
N ILE A 188 -8.21 -13.91 6.60
CA ILE A 188 -8.38 -12.78 5.66
C ILE A 188 -8.60 -13.28 4.23
N ARG A 189 -7.80 -14.26 3.77
CA ARG A 189 -7.94 -14.85 2.45
C ARG A 189 -9.31 -15.45 2.24
N ASP A 190 -9.77 -16.27 3.16
CA ASP A 190 -11.03 -16.99 3.04
C ASP A 190 -12.23 -16.04 3.11
N PHE A 191 -12.15 -14.97 3.91
CA PHE A 191 -13.11 -13.88 3.85
C PHE A 191 -13.12 -13.21 2.47
N GLY A 192 -11.96 -12.94 1.91
CA GLY A 192 -11.82 -12.38 0.56
C GLY A 192 -12.41 -13.31 -0.52
N ARG A 193 -12.23 -14.63 -0.39
CA ARG A 193 -12.82 -15.64 -1.31
C ARG A 193 -14.35 -15.62 -1.24
N LEU A 194 -14.93 -15.55 -0.05
CA LEU A 194 -16.39 -15.44 0.13
C LEU A 194 -16.93 -14.18 -0.56
N ILE A 195 -16.32 -13.01 -0.29
CA ILE A 195 -16.73 -11.74 -0.88
C ILE A 195 -16.57 -11.74 -2.41
N GLU A 196 -15.49 -12.34 -2.94
CA GLU A 196 -15.28 -12.42 -4.39
C GLU A 196 -16.32 -13.35 -5.05
N ALA A 197 -16.61 -14.51 -4.44
CA ALA A 197 -17.62 -15.44 -4.92
C ALA A 197 -19.02 -14.81 -4.93
N ASP A 198 -19.40 -14.10 -3.87
CA ASP A 198 -20.66 -13.37 -3.77
C ASP A 198 -20.81 -12.30 -4.87
N ARG A 199 -19.81 -11.42 -5.02
CA ARG A 199 -19.82 -10.34 -6.02
C ARG A 199 -19.84 -10.87 -7.45
N ASP A 200 -19.03 -11.87 -7.74
CA ASP A 200 -19.00 -12.48 -9.08
C ASP A 200 -20.31 -13.21 -9.40
N SER A 201 -20.92 -13.82 -8.40
CA SER A 201 -22.26 -14.40 -8.52
C SER A 201 -23.33 -13.32 -8.76
N ALA A 202 -23.35 -12.25 -7.96
CA ALA A 202 -24.30 -11.15 -8.12
C ALA A 202 -24.18 -10.46 -9.50
N ALA A 203 -22.96 -10.32 -10.02
CA ALA A 203 -22.70 -9.73 -11.34
C ALA A 203 -23.04 -10.68 -12.51
N LYS A 204 -23.48 -11.92 -12.24
CA LYS A 204 -23.79 -12.96 -13.26
C LYS A 204 -22.61 -13.29 -14.17
N TYR A 205 -21.39 -13.10 -13.68
CA TYR A 205 -20.22 -13.54 -14.44
C TYR A 205 -20.19 -15.07 -14.53
N ALA A 206 -20.08 -15.61 -15.73
CA ALA A 206 -19.84 -17.05 -15.89
C ALA A 206 -18.53 -17.43 -15.16
N ALA A 207 -18.51 -18.57 -14.49
CA ALA A 207 -17.29 -19.07 -13.89
C ALA A 207 -16.24 -19.26 -15.01
N GLY A 208 -15.11 -18.53 -14.93
CA GLY A 208 -14.08 -18.57 -15.96
C GLY A 208 -14.24 -17.58 -17.13
N SER A 209 -15.24 -16.67 -17.09
CA SER A 209 -15.51 -15.70 -18.18
C SER A 209 -14.50 -14.54 -18.27
N PHE A 210 -13.50 -14.51 -17.43
CA PHE A 210 -12.41 -13.56 -17.58
C PHE A 210 -11.32 -14.23 -18.42
N ASP A 211 -11.17 -13.79 -19.67
CA ASP A 211 -10.00 -14.16 -20.48
C ASP A 211 -8.74 -13.79 -19.68
N ALA A 212 -7.74 -14.69 -19.75
CA ALA A 212 -6.47 -14.39 -19.09
C ALA A 212 -5.92 -13.09 -19.71
N PRO A 213 -5.57 -12.09 -18.88
CA PRO A 213 -5.05 -10.82 -19.40
C PRO A 213 -3.80 -11.06 -20.26
N PRO A 214 -3.54 -10.19 -21.25
CA PRO A 214 -2.28 -10.23 -22.00
C PRO A 214 -1.11 -10.16 -21.02
N GLN A 215 -0.26 -11.19 -21.03
CA GLN A 215 0.82 -11.28 -20.07
C GLN A 215 2.10 -10.65 -20.61
N LEU A 216 2.73 -9.80 -19.79
CA LEU A 216 4.10 -9.36 -20.06
C LEU A 216 5.03 -10.58 -19.98
N SER A 217 5.90 -10.75 -20.97
CA SER A 217 6.84 -11.88 -21.03
C SER A 217 8.30 -11.39 -21.00
N LEU A 218 9.23 -12.33 -20.77
CA LEU A 218 10.66 -12.06 -20.91
C LEU A 218 11.05 -11.59 -22.32
N GLU A 219 10.33 -12.03 -23.34
CA GLU A 219 10.57 -11.63 -24.74
C GLU A 219 10.28 -10.16 -24.97
N HIS A 220 9.21 -9.62 -24.37
CA HIS A 220 8.92 -8.17 -24.40
C HIS A 220 10.08 -7.38 -23.77
N LEU A 221 10.58 -7.85 -22.62
CA LEU A 221 11.69 -7.19 -21.93
C LEU A 221 13.01 -7.31 -22.72
N ALA A 222 13.27 -8.45 -23.35
CA ALA A 222 14.43 -8.65 -24.23
C ALA A 222 14.35 -7.74 -25.46
N ALA A 223 13.20 -7.66 -26.12
CA ALA A 223 12.98 -6.77 -27.26
C ALA A 223 13.16 -5.28 -26.89
N PHE A 224 12.66 -4.87 -25.74
CA PHE A 224 12.89 -3.52 -25.21
C PHE A 224 14.36 -3.22 -25.00
N ARG A 225 15.12 -4.16 -24.43
CA ARG A 225 16.57 -4.03 -24.21
C ARG A 225 17.35 -3.92 -25.52
N CYS A 226 16.99 -4.73 -26.53
CA CYS A 226 17.63 -4.70 -27.85
C CYS A 226 17.40 -3.38 -28.61
N ARG A 227 16.26 -2.70 -28.37
CA ARG A 227 15.95 -1.39 -29.00
C ARG A 227 16.82 -0.24 -28.50
N GLY A 228 17.75 -0.49 -27.55
CA GLY A 228 18.77 0.48 -27.14
C GLY A 228 18.27 1.67 -26.33
N ASN A 229 17.03 1.66 -25.89
CA ASN A 229 16.39 2.77 -25.17
C ASN A 229 16.78 2.86 -23.66
N PHE A 230 17.90 2.26 -23.28
CA PHE A 230 18.45 2.41 -21.94
C PHE A 230 19.27 3.69 -21.83
N GLY A 231 18.61 4.82 -21.59
CA GLY A 231 19.22 6.10 -21.30
C GLY A 231 20.44 6.39 -22.20
N ALA A 232 20.25 7.11 -23.30
CA ALA A 232 21.22 7.38 -24.36
C ALA A 232 22.53 8.08 -23.91
N THR A 233 22.81 8.18 -22.62
CA THR A 233 23.93 8.93 -22.03
C THR A 233 24.77 8.10 -21.05
N THR A 234 24.60 6.77 -21.00
CA THR A 234 25.30 5.95 -20.00
C THR A 234 26.65 5.52 -20.53
N GLU A 235 27.73 5.76 -19.78
CA GLU A 235 29.06 5.24 -20.10
C GLU A 235 29.02 3.71 -20.31
N PRO A 236 29.80 3.16 -21.25
CA PRO A 236 29.83 1.71 -21.56
C PRO A 236 30.05 0.82 -20.34
N VAL A 237 30.85 1.30 -19.36
CA VAL A 237 31.17 0.57 -18.13
C VAL A 237 29.94 0.45 -17.23
N VAL A 238 29.16 1.51 -17.06
CA VAL A 238 27.92 1.51 -16.29
C VAL A 238 26.85 0.65 -16.99
N ALA A 239 26.78 0.71 -18.32
CA ALA A 239 25.86 -0.14 -19.10
C ALA A 239 26.20 -1.62 -18.94
N ALA A 240 27.48 -1.99 -18.96
CA ALA A 240 27.96 -3.36 -18.71
C ALA A 240 27.63 -3.83 -17.28
N ALA A 241 27.80 -2.95 -16.28
CA ALA A 241 27.45 -3.26 -14.90
C ALA A 241 25.93 -3.49 -14.72
N ARG A 242 25.09 -2.63 -15.30
CA ARG A 242 23.62 -2.83 -15.33
C ARG A 242 23.21 -4.12 -15.99
N ASN A 243 23.90 -4.50 -17.08
CA ASN A 243 23.66 -5.76 -17.76
C ASN A 243 24.01 -6.97 -16.88
N ARG A 244 25.11 -6.90 -16.11
CA ARG A 244 25.50 -7.95 -15.15
C ARG A 244 24.43 -8.11 -14.05
N VAL A 245 23.92 -7.04 -13.47
CA VAL A 245 22.85 -7.09 -12.47
C VAL A 245 21.61 -7.78 -13.05
N TYR A 246 21.21 -7.40 -14.24
CA TYR A 246 20.05 -8.02 -14.91
C TYR A 246 20.26 -9.50 -15.17
N THR A 247 21.39 -9.90 -15.74
CA THR A 247 21.68 -11.30 -16.07
C THR A 247 21.79 -12.17 -14.81
N SER A 248 22.40 -11.66 -13.76
CA SER A 248 22.42 -12.32 -12.45
C SER A 248 21.01 -12.55 -11.92
N ALA A 249 20.19 -11.51 -11.87
CA ALA A 249 18.83 -11.60 -11.36
C ALA A 249 17.99 -12.62 -12.14
N VAL A 250 18.01 -12.57 -13.47
CA VAL A 250 17.25 -13.51 -14.34
C VAL A 250 17.75 -14.95 -14.21
N ALA A 251 19.00 -15.19 -13.89
CA ALA A 251 19.55 -16.53 -13.69
C ALA A 251 19.11 -17.19 -12.38
N HIS A 252 18.79 -16.41 -11.34
CA HIS A 252 18.44 -16.92 -10.00
C HIS A 252 16.92 -17.20 -9.87
N VAL A 253 16.43 -18.16 -10.63
CA VAL A 253 14.98 -18.53 -10.66
C VAL A 253 14.69 -19.93 -10.13
N HIS A 254 15.68 -20.59 -9.56
CA HIS A 254 15.52 -21.92 -8.95
C HIS A 254 14.66 -21.87 -7.68
N ASP A 255 14.08 -23.01 -7.30
CA ASP A 255 13.37 -23.10 -6.04
C ASP A 255 14.34 -23.22 -4.88
N ARG A 256 14.05 -22.49 -3.82
CA ARG A 256 14.73 -22.65 -2.54
C ARG A 256 14.15 -23.86 -1.78
N PRO A 257 14.94 -24.47 -0.88
CA PRO A 257 14.41 -25.49 0.03
C PRO A 257 13.15 -24.99 0.75
N ALA A 258 12.14 -25.84 0.85
CA ALA A 258 10.82 -25.46 1.40
C ALA A 258 10.90 -24.85 2.82
N ASN A 259 11.84 -25.29 3.63
CA ASN A 259 12.09 -24.79 4.98
C ASN A 259 12.67 -23.37 5.03
N LEU A 260 13.28 -22.90 3.94
CA LEU A 260 13.85 -21.53 3.84
C LEU A 260 12.86 -20.51 3.24
N GLY A 261 11.70 -20.98 2.74
CA GLY A 261 10.69 -20.12 2.11
C GLY A 261 11.14 -19.54 0.77
N HIS A 262 10.27 -18.75 0.17
CA HIS A 262 10.43 -18.14 -1.16
C HIS A 262 10.82 -16.67 -1.03
N LEU A 263 12.02 -16.37 -0.52
CA LEU A 263 12.49 -15.01 -0.22
C LEU A 263 13.84 -14.73 -0.86
N TRP A 264 13.90 -13.71 -1.71
CA TRP A 264 15.10 -13.22 -2.40
C TRP A 264 15.35 -11.76 -2.10
N THR A 265 16.59 -11.34 -2.26
CA THR A 265 17.00 -9.93 -2.14
C THR A 265 17.82 -9.50 -3.34
N LEU A 266 17.61 -8.26 -3.77
CA LEU A 266 18.40 -7.58 -4.80
C LEU A 266 18.98 -6.30 -4.20
N THR A 267 20.22 -6.39 -3.73
CA THR A 267 20.90 -5.28 -3.07
C THR A 267 21.95 -4.70 -4.01
N VAL A 268 21.63 -3.58 -4.65
CA VAL A 268 22.52 -2.91 -5.61
C VAL A 268 22.42 -1.38 -5.48
N PRO A 269 23.49 -0.63 -5.77
CA PRO A 269 23.52 0.83 -5.66
C PRO A 269 22.40 1.52 -6.46
N THR A 270 22.12 2.77 -6.10
CA THR A 270 21.24 3.63 -6.89
C THR A 270 21.79 3.82 -8.30
N GLY A 271 20.93 3.73 -9.32
CA GLY A 271 21.36 3.83 -10.72
C GLY A 271 21.86 2.53 -11.35
N ALA A 272 21.99 1.42 -10.61
CA ALA A 272 22.43 0.12 -11.12
C ALA A 272 21.37 -0.68 -11.92
N GLY A 273 20.19 -0.12 -12.18
CA GLY A 273 19.16 -0.76 -13.00
C GLY A 273 18.22 -1.70 -12.23
N LYS A 274 17.99 -1.45 -10.93
CA LYS A 274 17.12 -2.24 -10.04
C LYS A 274 15.76 -2.62 -10.64
N THR A 275 15.03 -1.66 -11.17
CA THR A 275 13.65 -1.85 -11.67
C THR A 275 13.58 -2.91 -12.77
N LEU A 276 14.48 -2.83 -13.78
CA LEU A 276 14.46 -3.79 -14.88
C LEU A 276 14.99 -5.17 -14.46
N ALA A 277 15.97 -5.21 -13.54
CA ALA A 277 16.46 -6.47 -12.99
C ALA A 277 15.38 -7.19 -12.16
N ALA A 278 14.65 -6.45 -11.32
CA ALA A 278 13.55 -6.99 -10.52
C ALA A 278 12.40 -7.51 -11.39
N LEU A 279 11.99 -6.75 -12.42
CA LEU A 279 10.98 -7.19 -13.39
C LEU A 279 11.46 -8.40 -14.18
N GLY A 280 12.73 -8.40 -14.63
CA GLY A 280 13.33 -9.54 -15.32
C GLY A 280 13.31 -10.81 -14.49
N TRP A 281 13.72 -10.71 -13.22
CA TRP A 281 13.61 -11.81 -12.27
C TRP A 281 12.17 -12.32 -12.12
N ALA A 282 11.22 -11.41 -11.92
CA ALA A 282 9.82 -11.79 -11.72
C ALA A 282 9.23 -12.51 -12.94
N LEU A 283 9.51 -12.02 -14.16
CA LEU A 283 9.07 -12.65 -15.40
C LEU A 283 9.73 -14.03 -15.60
N ALA A 284 11.03 -14.13 -15.32
CA ALA A 284 11.77 -15.39 -15.40
C ALA A 284 11.25 -16.40 -14.37
N ARG A 285 10.98 -15.93 -13.13
CA ARG A 285 10.42 -16.75 -12.06
C ARG A 285 9.01 -17.25 -12.42
N ARG A 286 8.15 -16.39 -12.98
CA ARG A 286 6.83 -16.77 -13.47
C ARG A 286 6.91 -17.84 -14.58
N GLN A 287 7.84 -17.69 -15.51
CA GLN A 287 8.08 -18.69 -16.55
C GLN A 287 8.57 -20.03 -15.96
N ALA A 288 9.45 -20.00 -14.96
CA ALA A 288 9.91 -21.21 -14.27
C ALA A 288 8.77 -21.92 -13.53
N ARG A 289 7.85 -21.16 -12.89
CA ARG A 289 6.63 -21.72 -12.27
C ARG A 289 5.71 -22.36 -13.32
N ALA A 290 5.49 -21.72 -14.45
CA ALA A 290 4.65 -22.25 -15.53
C ALA A 290 5.20 -23.57 -16.09
N LYS A 291 6.53 -23.70 -16.25
CA LYS A 291 7.19 -24.96 -16.66
C LYS A 291 6.93 -26.13 -15.69
N LYS A 292 6.60 -25.85 -14.43
CA LYS A 292 6.23 -26.83 -13.40
C LYS A 292 4.72 -27.09 -13.34
N GLY A 293 3.94 -26.55 -14.26
CA GLY A 293 2.48 -26.71 -14.30
C GLY A 293 1.73 -25.88 -13.28
N LEU A 294 2.38 -24.92 -12.60
CA LEU A 294 1.71 -24.00 -11.68
C LEU A 294 0.90 -22.97 -12.47
N ARG A 295 -0.26 -22.59 -11.94
CA ARG A 295 -1.09 -21.53 -12.55
C ARG A 295 -0.31 -20.23 -12.64
N SER A 296 -0.58 -19.47 -13.71
CA SER A 296 -0.09 -18.11 -13.83
C SER A 296 -0.52 -17.27 -12.62
N CYS A 297 0.37 -16.42 -12.14
CA CYS A 297 0.15 -15.55 -10.98
C CYS A 297 0.47 -14.11 -11.34
N PRO A 298 -0.20 -13.13 -10.69
CA PRO A 298 0.11 -11.72 -10.90
C PRO A 298 1.50 -11.37 -10.38
N ILE A 299 2.12 -10.37 -11.00
CA ILE A 299 3.31 -9.70 -10.48
C ILE A 299 2.84 -8.43 -9.76
N ILE A 300 3.14 -8.32 -8.47
CA ILE A 300 2.79 -7.17 -7.65
C ILE A 300 4.06 -6.39 -7.37
N TYR A 301 4.14 -5.17 -7.88
CA TYR A 301 5.26 -4.26 -7.69
C TYR A 301 4.87 -3.17 -6.70
N ALA A 302 5.40 -3.23 -5.50
CA ALA A 302 5.05 -2.31 -4.42
C ALA A 302 6.20 -1.35 -4.09
N LEU A 303 5.84 -0.09 -3.88
CA LEU A 303 6.74 1.04 -3.68
C LEU A 303 6.30 1.88 -2.45
N PRO A 304 7.21 2.59 -1.78
CA PRO A 304 6.84 3.39 -0.62
C PRO A 304 6.03 4.65 -0.98
N PHE A 305 6.29 5.28 -2.14
CA PHE A 305 5.74 6.58 -2.51
C PHE A 305 5.06 6.55 -3.88
N THR A 306 3.99 7.32 -4.03
CA THR A 306 3.21 7.41 -5.28
C THR A 306 4.01 8.00 -6.44
N SER A 307 4.90 8.97 -6.17
CA SER A 307 5.74 9.59 -7.21
C SER A 307 6.68 8.60 -7.92
N ILE A 308 7.13 7.55 -7.21
CA ILE A 308 7.98 6.50 -7.80
C ILE A 308 7.11 5.54 -8.64
N ILE A 309 5.86 5.34 -8.28
CA ILE A 309 4.94 4.48 -9.02
C ILE A 309 4.79 4.99 -10.45
N ASP A 310 4.53 6.29 -10.64
CA ASP A 310 4.34 6.87 -11.97
C ASP A 310 5.55 6.67 -12.89
N GLN A 311 6.77 6.78 -12.33
CA GLN A 311 8.01 6.51 -13.09
C GLN A 311 8.14 5.03 -13.48
N ASN A 312 7.89 4.12 -12.54
CA ASN A 312 7.97 2.69 -12.82
C ASN A 312 6.88 2.24 -13.79
N VAL A 313 5.67 2.77 -13.65
CA VAL A 313 4.56 2.56 -14.60
C VAL A 313 4.96 3.01 -16.01
N ALA A 314 5.57 4.19 -16.16
CA ALA A 314 6.06 4.68 -17.45
C ALA A 314 7.12 3.75 -18.07
N VAL A 315 7.98 3.15 -17.27
CA VAL A 315 8.95 2.12 -17.73
C VAL A 315 8.22 0.85 -18.15
N ILE A 316 7.30 0.35 -17.33
CA ILE A 316 6.55 -0.88 -17.59
C ILE A 316 5.71 -0.74 -18.87
N LEU A 317 5.04 0.40 -19.08
CA LEU A 317 4.27 0.64 -20.30
C LEU A 317 5.13 0.56 -21.57
N LYS A 318 6.37 1.05 -21.53
CA LYS A 318 7.32 0.97 -22.64
C LYS A 318 7.74 -0.47 -22.99
N LEU A 319 7.59 -1.42 -22.07
CA LEU A 319 7.93 -2.82 -22.28
C LEU A 319 6.97 -3.52 -23.26
N TRP A 320 5.67 -3.14 -23.27
CA TRP A 320 4.71 -3.67 -24.23
C TRP A 320 4.90 -3.12 -25.65
N GLY A 321 5.69 -2.06 -25.83
CA GLY A 321 5.90 -1.41 -27.13
C GLY A 321 4.63 -0.71 -27.62
N ASP A 322 4.31 -0.90 -28.92
CA ASP A 322 3.12 -0.29 -29.55
C ASP A 322 1.82 -1.08 -29.29
N GLY A 323 1.88 -2.13 -28.44
CA GLY A 323 0.72 -2.92 -28.04
C GLY A 323 -0.25 -2.11 -27.19
N THR A 324 -1.56 -2.38 -27.35
CA THR A 324 -2.58 -1.79 -26.48
C THR A 324 -2.49 -2.41 -25.09
N VAL A 325 -2.16 -1.61 -24.10
CA VAL A 325 -2.19 -1.97 -22.68
C VAL A 325 -3.53 -1.50 -22.11
N ASP A 326 -4.27 -2.40 -21.48
CA ASP A 326 -5.52 -2.11 -20.79
C ASP A 326 -5.39 -2.36 -19.28
N GLU A 327 -6.45 -2.12 -18.52
CA GLU A 327 -6.45 -2.34 -17.06
C GLU A 327 -6.35 -3.82 -16.69
N SER A 328 -6.57 -4.76 -17.60
CA SER A 328 -6.33 -6.17 -17.35
C SER A 328 -4.85 -6.54 -17.41
N SER A 329 -4.07 -5.80 -18.18
CA SER A 329 -2.62 -5.97 -18.31
C SER A 329 -1.84 -5.28 -17.19
N LEU A 330 -2.21 -4.03 -16.86
CA LEU A 330 -1.54 -3.22 -15.86
C LEU A 330 -2.54 -2.44 -15.00
N ALA A 331 -2.59 -2.73 -13.71
CA ALA A 331 -3.35 -1.95 -12.75
C ALA A 331 -2.43 -1.06 -11.91
N VAL A 332 -2.73 0.23 -11.87
CA VAL A 332 -2.08 1.19 -10.96
C VAL A 332 -3.02 1.46 -9.80
N HIS A 333 -2.62 1.11 -8.58
CA HIS A 333 -3.49 1.19 -7.43
C HIS A 333 -2.83 1.91 -6.25
N HIS A 334 -3.17 3.17 -6.07
CA HIS A 334 -2.85 3.98 -4.90
C HIS A 334 -3.98 5.00 -4.65
N HIS A 335 -3.92 5.74 -3.54
CA HIS A 335 -5.01 6.65 -3.14
C HIS A 335 -5.27 7.81 -4.13
N LEU A 336 -4.29 8.14 -4.98
CA LEU A 336 -4.40 9.17 -6.03
C LEU A 336 -4.66 8.59 -7.43
N ALA A 337 -4.56 7.26 -7.63
CA ALA A 337 -4.76 6.66 -8.93
C ALA A 337 -6.24 6.72 -9.35
N GLU A 338 -6.48 7.12 -10.58
CA GLU A 338 -7.80 7.01 -11.20
C GLU A 338 -7.99 5.59 -11.76
N PRO A 339 -9.05 4.89 -11.35
CA PRO A 339 -9.53 3.76 -12.13
C PRO A 339 -10.20 4.34 -13.39
N GLY A 340 -9.58 4.20 -14.56
CA GLY A 340 -10.21 4.57 -15.84
C GLY A 340 -9.49 5.60 -16.69
N GLN A 341 -8.17 5.74 -16.63
CA GLN A 341 -7.43 6.54 -17.64
C GLN A 341 -7.46 5.93 -19.06
N ILE A 342 -8.01 4.72 -19.20
CA ILE A 342 -8.17 4.04 -20.50
C ILE A 342 -9.68 3.93 -20.77
N GLU A 343 -10.33 5.07 -21.04
CA GLU A 343 -11.71 5.07 -21.48
C GLU A 343 -11.82 4.61 -22.95
N ARG A 344 -12.35 3.41 -23.14
CA ARG A 344 -13.10 3.07 -24.36
C ARG A 344 -14.45 2.49 -23.95
N GLY A 345 -15.47 3.34 -23.97
CA GLY A 345 -16.88 3.02 -24.13
C GLY A 345 -17.49 1.95 -23.21
N GLY A 346 -18.34 2.36 -22.26
CA GLY A 346 -19.38 1.52 -21.66
C GLY A 346 -18.99 0.57 -20.52
N GLU A 347 -17.71 0.31 -20.25
CA GLU A 347 -17.22 -0.73 -19.33
C GLU A 347 -16.56 -0.22 -18.03
N ALA A 348 -16.76 1.03 -17.68
CA ALA A 348 -16.13 1.68 -16.51
C ALA A 348 -16.34 0.95 -15.17
N SER A 349 -17.40 0.16 -15.02
CA SER A 349 -17.65 -0.63 -13.80
C SER A 349 -16.81 -1.90 -13.75
N LEU A 350 -16.51 -2.49 -14.90
CA LEU A 350 -15.68 -3.69 -15.04
C LEU A 350 -14.20 -3.36 -14.81
N ALA A 351 -13.68 -2.37 -15.53
CA ALA A 351 -12.30 -1.87 -15.38
C ALA A 351 -11.97 -1.56 -13.91
N ARG A 352 -12.91 -0.94 -13.20
CA ARG A 352 -12.81 -0.66 -11.78
C ARG A 352 -12.72 -1.91 -10.92
N SER A 353 -13.55 -2.93 -11.18
CA SER A 353 -13.50 -4.20 -10.47
C SER A 353 -12.13 -4.88 -10.64
N TRP A 354 -11.48 -4.68 -11.79
CA TRP A 354 -10.15 -5.19 -12.07
C TRP A 354 -9.08 -4.50 -11.21
N VAL A 355 -9.06 -3.17 -11.18
CA VAL A 355 -8.08 -2.40 -10.40
C VAL A 355 -8.30 -2.60 -8.89
N GLU A 356 -9.52 -2.42 -8.39
CA GLU A 356 -9.83 -2.55 -6.97
C GLU A 356 -9.59 -3.97 -6.44
N GLY A 357 -9.83 -4.99 -7.25
CA GLY A 357 -9.66 -6.41 -6.93
C GLY A 357 -8.30 -6.98 -7.29
N TRP A 358 -7.37 -6.17 -7.83
CA TRP A 358 -6.04 -6.63 -8.29
C TRP A 358 -6.10 -7.81 -9.27
N ARG A 359 -6.97 -7.71 -10.26
CA ARG A 359 -7.16 -8.79 -11.26
C ARG A 359 -6.25 -8.66 -12.49
N ALA A 360 -5.40 -7.63 -12.56
CA ALA A 360 -4.46 -7.41 -13.67
C ALA A 360 -3.25 -8.35 -13.61
N ASP A 361 -2.55 -8.46 -14.74
CA ASP A 361 -1.32 -9.24 -14.88
C ASP A 361 -0.19 -8.64 -14.03
N ILE A 362 -0.02 -7.31 -14.09
CA ILE A 362 0.91 -6.54 -13.25
C ILE A 362 0.12 -5.53 -12.43
N ILE A 363 0.44 -5.46 -11.14
CA ILE A 363 -0.15 -4.50 -10.22
C ILE A 363 0.96 -3.62 -9.65
N CYS A 364 0.93 -2.32 -9.96
CA CYS A 364 1.78 -1.32 -9.32
C CYS A 364 1.03 -0.67 -8.16
N THR A 365 1.59 -0.74 -6.95
CA THR A 365 0.88 -0.31 -5.75
C THR A 365 1.82 0.26 -4.69
N THR A 366 1.28 0.74 -3.57
CA THR A 366 2.06 1.24 -2.42
C THR A 366 2.21 0.20 -1.32
N PHE A 367 3.23 0.37 -0.46
CA PHE A 367 3.37 -0.42 0.76
C PHE A 367 2.15 -0.35 1.67
N VAL A 368 1.48 0.80 1.72
CA VAL A 368 0.23 0.97 2.49
C VAL A 368 -0.84 -0.02 2.03
N GLN A 369 -0.97 -0.26 0.72
CA GLN A 369 -1.93 -1.21 0.18
C GLN A 369 -1.54 -2.66 0.47
N ILE A 370 -0.24 -2.98 0.46
CA ILE A 370 0.27 -4.32 0.83
C ILE A 370 0.00 -4.60 2.31
N VAL A 371 0.34 -3.66 3.19
CA VAL A 371 0.08 -3.78 4.63
C VAL A 371 -1.43 -3.87 4.90
N GLY A 372 -2.23 -3.02 4.23
CA GLY A 372 -3.68 -3.10 4.31
C GLY A 372 -4.22 -4.46 3.88
N ALA A 373 -3.71 -5.04 2.80
CA ALA A 373 -4.09 -6.39 2.36
C ALA A 373 -3.71 -7.47 3.41
N MET A 374 -2.54 -7.36 4.03
CA MET A 374 -2.04 -8.36 5.00
C MET A 374 -2.73 -8.32 6.37
N PHE A 375 -3.22 -7.15 6.81
CA PHE A 375 -3.68 -6.94 8.19
C PHE A 375 -5.10 -6.38 8.33
N HIS A 376 -5.57 -5.62 7.34
CA HIS A 376 -6.87 -4.95 7.41
C HIS A 376 -7.96 -5.76 6.71
N ALA A 377 -8.72 -6.52 7.45
CA ALA A 377 -9.76 -7.40 6.94
C ALA A 377 -11.04 -6.64 6.51
N THR A 378 -10.91 -5.61 5.65
CA THR A 378 -12.04 -5.01 4.93
C THR A 378 -12.38 -5.84 3.69
N SER A 379 -13.61 -5.74 3.17
CA SER A 379 -14.00 -6.43 1.93
C SER A 379 -13.03 -6.18 0.76
N ALA A 380 -12.50 -4.97 0.62
CA ALA A 380 -11.56 -4.62 -0.44
C ALA A 380 -10.20 -5.27 -0.20
N ASN A 381 -9.63 -5.13 1.00
CA ASN A 381 -8.31 -5.64 1.34
C ASN A 381 -8.26 -7.17 1.36
N ALA A 382 -9.31 -7.83 1.85
CA ALA A 382 -9.40 -9.28 1.85
C ALA A 382 -9.41 -9.85 0.42
N ARG A 383 -10.08 -9.20 -0.54
CA ARG A 383 -10.02 -9.57 -1.96
C ARG A 383 -8.62 -9.38 -2.56
N ARG A 384 -7.90 -8.30 -2.18
CA ARG A 384 -6.50 -8.07 -2.60
C ARG A 384 -5.58 -9.12 -2.03
N PHE A 385 -5.82 -9.57 -0.78
CA PHE A 385 -5.05 -10.65 -0.20
C PHE A 385 -5.15 -11.93 -1.04
N ASN A 386 -6.30 -12.24 -1.66
CA ASN A 386 -6.43 -13.38 -2.58
C ASN A 386 -5.45 -13.32 -3.76
N LYS A 387 -5.10 -12.11 -4.22
CA LYS A 387 -4.16 -11.92 -5.31
C LYS A 387 -2.71 -11.85 -4.83
N LEU A 388 -2.51 -11.38 -3.61
CA LEU A 388 -1.20 -11.38 -2.94
C LEU A 388 -0.73 -12.81 -2.62
N ALA A 389 -1.65 -13.67 -2.15
CA ALA A 389 -1.36 -15.06 -1.84
C ALA A 389 -1.01 -15.85 -3.13
N GLY A 390 0.22 -16.36 -3.20
CA GLY A 390 0.74 -17.11 -4.34
C GLY A 390 1.23 -16.24 -5.51
N SER A 391 1.29 -14.92 -5.37
CA SER A 391 1.83 -13.99 -6.37
C SER A 391 3.36 -13.99 -6.41
N ILE A 392 3.91 -13.18 -7.33
CA ILE A 392 5.30 -12.74 -7.28
C ILE A 392 5.27 -11.30 -6.78
N LEU A 393 5.76 -11.07 -5.55
CA LEU A 393 5.74 -9.80 -4.86
C LEU A 393 7.13 -9.15 -4.90
N ILE A 394 7.24 -7.98 -5.49
CA ILE A 394 8.43 -7.14 -5.46
C ILE A 394 8.16 -5.99 -4.47
N LEU A 395 9.00 -5.88 -3.43
CA LEU A 395 9.00 -4.77 -2.49
C LEU A 395 10.25 -3.91 -2.78
N ASP A 396 10.08 -2.81 -3.50
CA ASP A 396 11.19 -1.93 -3.90
C ASP A 396 11.35 -0.78 -2.89
N GLU A 397 12.61 -0.46 -2.55
CA GLU A 397 13.00 0.46 -1.48
C GLU A 397 12.47 0.01 -0.10
N VAL A 398 12.66 -1.28 0.21
CA VAL A 398 12.12 -1.94 1.43
C VAL A 398 12.57 -1.29 2.74
N GLN A 399 13.70 -0.58 2.76
CA GLN A 399 14.17 0.18 3.93
C GLN A 399 13.23 1.33 4.34
N ALA A 400 12.31 1.72 3.47
CA ALA A 400 11.31 2.73 3.80
C ALA A 400 10.20 2.24 4.76
N PHE A 401 10.15 0.93 5.07
CA PHE A 401 9.29 0.45 6.14
C PHE A 401 9.79 0.92 7.51
N PRO A 402 8.92 1.44 8.38
CA PRO A 402 9.29 1.80 9.75
C PRO A 402 9.94 0.63 10.48
N ALA A 403 11.09 0.88 11.08
CA ALA A 403 11.88 -0.18 11.70
C ALA A 403 11.16 -0.83 12.91
N GLU A 404 10.28 -0.09 13.59
CA GLU A 404 9.44 -0.58 14.68
C GLU A 404 8.47 -1.69 14.22
N LEU A 405 8.11 -1.72 12.93
CA LEU A 405 7.24 -2.73 12.34
C LEU A 405 7.99 -3.92 11.74
N TRP A 406 9.33 -3.91 11.69
CA TRP A 406 10.10 -5.01 11.09
C TRP A 406 9.78 -6.39 11.70
N PRO A 407 9.63 -6.57 13.01
CA PRO A 407 9.26 -7.88 13.56
C PRO A 407 7.92 -8.38 13.04
N VAL A 408 6.92 -7.49 12.92
CA VAL A 408 5.59 -7.82 12.40
C VAL A 408 5.64 -8.17 10.91
N LEU A 409 6.37 -7.37 10.12
CA LEU A 409 6.54 -7.58 8.68
C LEU A 409 7.30 -8.88 8.40
N ARG A 410 8.38 -9.17 9.15
CA ARG A 410 9.14 -10.42 9.04
C ARG A 410 8.19 -11.62 9.14
N VAL A 411 7.42 -11.68 10.20
CA VAL A 411 6.47 -12.78 10.45
C VAL A 411 5.40 -12.87 9.36
N ALA A 412 4.86 -11.71 8.91
CA ALA A 412 3.83 -11.68 7.87
C ALA A 412 4.36 -12.13 6.50
N LEU A 413 5.55 -11.70 6.11
CA LEU A 413 6.18 -12.09 4.84
C LEU A 413 6.65 -13.56 4.87
N GLN A 414 7.13 -14.06 6.02
CA GLN A 414 7.42 -15.50 6.20
C GLN A 414 6.16 -16.35 6.01
N SER A 415 5.04 -15.95 6.62
CA SER A 415 3.78 -16.66 6.45
C SER A 415 3.29 -16.64 4.99
N LEU A 416 3.36 -15.48 4.30
CA LEU A 416 3.05 -15.39 2.87
C LEU A 416 3.91 -16.34 2.03
N SER A 417 5.21 -16.35 2.29
CA SER A 417 6.17 -17.19 1.57
C SER A 417 5.93 -18.67 1.79
N GLN A 418 5.81 -19.11 3.05
CA GLN A 418 5.73 -20.52 3.42
C GLN A 418 4.33 -21.11 3.20
N ARG A 419 3.28 -20.38 3.60
CA ARG A 419 1.90 -20.90 3.57
C ARG A 419 1.23 -20.75 2.22
N PHE A 420 1.53 -19.66 1.50
CA PHE A 420 0.88 -19.35 0.23
C PHE A 420 1.81 -19.47 -0.98
N GLN A 421 3.09 -19.81 -0.77
CA GLN A 421 4.09 -19.93 -1.82
C GLN A 421 4.21 -18.65 -2.67
N THR A 422 4.09 -17.50 -1.99
CA THR A 422 4.34 -16.20 -2.59
C THR A 422 5.84 -16.03 -2.76
N ASP A 423 6.30 -15.81 -3.98
CA ASP A 423 7.71 -15.50 -4.26
C ASP A 423 7.95 -14.02 -3.96
N ILE A 424 8.85 -13.71 -3.02
CA ILE A 424 9.08 -12.35 -2.53
C ILE A 424 10.47 -11.89 -2.88
N LEU A 425 10.59 -10.76 -3.57
CA LEU A 425 11.85 -10.08 -3.85
C LEU A 425 11.90 -8.75 -3.11
N LEU A 426 12.86 -8.61 -2.21
CA LEU A 426 13.18 -7.35 -1.55
C LEU A 426 14.24 -6.61 -2.33
N VAL A 427 13.92 -5.43 -2.83
CA VAL A 427 14.81 -4.60 -3.66
C VAL A 427 15.22 -3.36 -2.88
N THR A 428 16.52 -3.06 -2.85
CA THR A 428 17.03 -1.91 -2.10
C THR A 428 18.44 -1.52 -2.53
N ALA A 429 18.84 -0.29 -2.23
CA ALA A 429 20.24 0.11 -2.25
C ALA A 429 20.97 -0.29 -0.95
N THR A 430 20.23 -0.40 0.15
CA THR A 430 20.74 -0.63 1.51
C THR A 430 19.84 -1.64 2.21
N GLN A 431 20.35 -2.84 2.45
CA GLN A 431 19.54 -3.93 2.99
C GLN A 431 19.28 -3.74 4.49
N PRO A 432 18.02 -3.53 4.90
CA PRO A 432 17.66 -3.53 6.33
C PRO A 432 17.83 -4.92 6.93
N ALA A 433 18.04 -5.00 8.23
CA ALA A 433 18.16 -6.25 8.99
C ALA A 433 16.82 -7.00 9.16
N LEU A 434 15.93 -6.91 8.14
CA LEU A 434 14.61 -7.52 8.17
C LEU A 434 14.66 -9.05 8.19
N PHE A 435 15.64 -9.65 7.48
CA PHE A 435 15.86 -11.09 7.43
C PHE A 435 17.34 -11.40 7.56
N SER A 436 17.67 -12.49 8.25
CA SER A 436 19.03 -13.01 8.30
C SER A 436 19.50 -13.52 6.94
N GLN A 437 20.81 -13.67 6.77
CA GLN A 437 21.39 -14.21 5.52
C GLN A 437 20.95 -15.64 5.22
N LEU A 438 20.59 -16.41 6.25
CA LEU A 438 20.11 -17.79 6.08
C LEU A 438 18.65 -17.85 5.57
N GLU A 439 17.86 -16.85 5.89
CA GLU A 439 16.44 -16.80 5.51
C GLU A 439 16.21 -16.30 4.07
N ARG A 440 17.18 -15.59 3.48
CA ARG A 440 17.07 -14.95 2.15
C ARG A 440 18.18 -15.39 1.22
N GLU A 441 17.99 -15.19 -0.07
CA GLU A 441 19.00 -15.40 -1.10
C GLU A 441 19.28 -14.10 -1.84
N GLU A 442 20.52 -13.64 -1.83
CA GLU A 442 20.95 -12.44 -2.56
C GLU A 442 21.16 -12.78 -4.04
N ILE A 443 20.46 -12.10 -4.92
CA ILE A 443 20.55 -12.28 -6.38
C ILE A 443 21.32 -11.14 -7.08
N GLY A 444 21.74 -10.14 -6.32
CA GLY A 444 22.59 -9.06 -6.80
C GLY A 444 24.01 -9.52 -7.16
N VAL A 445 24.75 -8.64 -7.80
CA VAL A 445 26.14 -8.91 -8.18
C VAL A 445 27.06 -8.32 -7.12
N GLU A 446 27.89 -9.17 -6.51
CA GLU A 446 28.99 -8.74 -5.64
C GLU A 446 30.32 -9.08 -6.33
N SER A 447 30.93 -8.07 -6.96
CA SER A 447 32.30 -8.18 -7.43
C SER A 447 33.07 -6.89 -7.13
N PRO A 448 34.42 -6.97 -6.87
CA PRO A 448 35.21 -5.76 -6.67
C PRO A 448 35.12 -4.77 -7.84
N GLU A 449 35.02 -5.28 -9.06
CA GLU A 449 34.89 -4.48 -10.27
C GLU A 449 33.54 -3.76 -10.33
N PHE A 450 32.45 -4.41 -9.86
CA PHE A 450 31.13 -3.79 -9.76
C PHE A 450 31.12 -2.63 -8.76
N VAL A 451 31.79 -2.83 -7.61
CA VAL A 451 31.94 -1.79 -6.58
C VAL A 451 32.70 -0.58 -7.13
N THR A 452 33.72 -0.79 -7.94
CA THR A 452 34.50 0.30 -8.54
C THR A 452 33.72 1.15 -9.53
N VAL A 453 32.76 0.55 -10.27
CA VAL A 453 31.91 1.27 -11.23
C VAL A 453 30.98 2.25 -10.54
N PHE A 454 30.56 1.94 -9.32
CA PHE A 454 29.67 2.79 -8.51
C PHE A 454 30.42 3.52 -7.38
N ASP A 455 31.65 3.94 -7.64
CA ASP A 455 32.42 4.84 -6.79
C ASP A 455 32.44 6.25 -7.39
N ARG A 456 31.31 6.93 -7.31
CA ARG A 456 31.02 8.15 -8.09
C ARG A 456 31.27 9.44 -7.33
N TYR A 457 31.32 9.40 -6.00
CA TYR A 457 31.42 10.59 -5.15
C TYR A 457 32.20 10.32 -3.87
N ASP A 458 32.73 11.41 -3.31
CA ASP A 458 33.31 11.45 -1.97
C ASP A 458 32.31 12.07 -1.00
N VAL A 459 32.26 11.56 0.22
CA VAL A 459 31.37 12.06 1.29
C VAL A 459 32.22 12.70 2.37
N TYR A 460 31.88 13.92 2.72
CA TYR A 460 32.44 14.69 3.84
C TYR A 460 31.38 14.86 4.92
N VAL A 461 31.76 14.55 6.16
CA VAL A 461 30.86 14.66 7.32
C VAL A 461 31.35 15.77 8.23
N ASP A 462 30.55 16.81 8.34
CA ASP A 462 30.73 17.92 9.28
C ASP A 462 29.46 18.08 10.13
N ALA A 463 29.22 17.09 10.97
CA ALA A 463 28.04 17.03 11.83
C ALA A 463 28.38 17.15 13.33
N THR A 464 29.61 17.57 13.64
CA THR A 464 30.08 17.72 15.02
C THR A 464 29.61 19.01 15.66
N ILE A 465 29.56 20.09 14.88
CA ILE A 465 29.10 21.42 15.31
C ILE A 465 27.90 21.79 14.45
N PRO A 466 26.70 21.97 15.04
CA PRO A 466 25.53 22.42 14.29
C PRO A 466 25.76 23.80 13.67
N LEU A 467 25.39 23.95 12.40
CA LEU A 467 25.50 25.19 11.63
C LEU A 467 24.24 26.02 11.78
N THR A 468 24.37 27.36 11.72
CA THR A 468 23.22 28.20 11.39
C THR A 468 22.86 28.14 9.90
N VAL A 469 21.68 28.61 9.53
CA VAL A 469 21.28 28.65 8.09
C VAL A 469 22.21 29.60 7.31
N GLU A 470 22.65 30.70 7.94
CA GLU A 470 23.58 31.68 7.35
C GLU A 470 24.97 31.08 7.14
N ASP A 471 25.47 30.30 8.12
CA ASP A 471 26.77 29.60 8.00
C ASP A 471 26.74 28.59 6.87
N LEU A 472 25.65 27.80 6.80
CA LEU A 472 25.43 26.86 5.71
C LEU A 472 25.40 27.57 4.35
N ALA A 473 24.69 28.69 4.22
CA ALA A 473 24.63 29.47 2.98
C ALA A 473 26.03 29.95 2.55
N ARG A 474 26.87 30.41 3.51
CA ARG A 474 28.26 30.81 3.25
C ARG A 474 29.12 29.62 2.82
N GLN A 475 28.96 28.46 3.45
CA GLN A 475 29.70 27.25 3.10
C GLN A 475 29.35 26.78 1.69
N ILE A 476 28.06 26.75 1.33
CA ILE A 476 27.57 26.41 -0.01
C ILE A 476 28.16 27.36 -1.06
N ALA A 477 28.07 28.68 -0.83
CA ALA A 477 28.62 29.68 -1.74
C ALA A 477 30.14 29.50 -1.94
N THR A 478 30.88 29.20 -0.86
CA THR A 478 32.31 28.95 -0.92
C THR A 478 32.64 27.71 -1.73
N GLU A 479 31.88 26.60 -1.53
CA GLU A 479 32.11 25.34 -2.23
C GLU A 479 31.84 25.46 -3.73
N LEU A 480 30.77 26.13 -4.11
CA LEU A 480 30.41 26.36 -5.52
C LEU A 480 31.42 27.23 -6.25
N CYS A 481 31.99 28.24 -5.58
CA CYS A 481 33.01 29.11 -6.18
C CYS A 481 34.36 28.41 -6.36
N LYS A 482 34.69 27.41 -5.52
CA LYS A 482 36.01 26.71 -5.60
C LYS A 482 36.14 25.78 -6.81
N ASN A 483 35.07 25.14 -7.20
CA ASN A 483 35.12 23.95 -8.05
C ASN A 483 34.50 24.13 -9.44
N ASP A 484 34.04 25.34 -9.80
CA ASP A 484 33.29 25.61 -11.04
C ASP A 484 32.16 24.58 -11.27
N ASN A 485 31.46 24.27 -10.17
CA ASN A 485 30.41 23.27 -10.16
C ASN A 485 29.14 23.84 -10.81
N GLY A 486 28.57 23.09 -11.77
CA GLY A 486 27.39 23.52 -12.52
C GLY A 486 26.07 23.35 -11.78
N SER A 487 26.00 22.39 -10.85
CA SER A 487 24.73 22.04 -10.21
C SER A 487 24.90 21.61 -8.75
N CYS A 488 23.97 22.07 -7.89
CA CYS A 488 24.00 21.78 -6.45
C CYS A 488 22.59 21.42 -5.95
N LEU A 489 22.52 20.36 -5.15
CA LEU A 489 21.30 19.94 -4.43
C LEU A 489 21.54 20.11 -2.93
N ILE A 490 20.60 20.78 -2.26
CA ILE A 490 20.59 20.88 -0.80
C ILE A 490 19.30 20.28 -0.27
N ILE A 491 19.41 19.27 0.61
CA ILE A 491 18.25 18.62 1.21
C ILE A 491 18.22 18.90 2.71
N LEU A 492 17.16 19.52 3.15
CA LEU A 492 16.90 19.90 4.53
C LEU A 492 15.75 19.09 5.13
N ASN A 493 15.68 19.04 6.45
CA ASN A 493 14.70 18.18 7.14
C ASN A 493 13.33 18.83 7.25
N THR A 494 13.24 20.16 7.27
CA THR A 494 11.98 20.88 7.38
C THR A 494 11.76 21.89 6.25
N VAL A 495 10.49 22.15 5.94
CA VAL A 495 10.09 23.17 4.97
C VAL A 495 10.55 24.55 5.40
N ARG A 496 10.55 24.85 6.72
CA ARG A 496 10.99 26.12 7.25
C ARG A 496 12.46 26.39 6.94
N GLU A 497 13.33 25.47 7.30
CA GLU A 497 14.77 25.57 7.00
C GLU A 497 15.05 25.72 5.51
N ALA A 498 14.30 24.96 4.68
CA ALA A 498 14.46 25.03 3.24
C ALA A 498 14.10 26.41 2.67
N LEU A 499 13.04 27.04 3.16
CA LEU A 499 12.64 28.40 2.76
C LEU A 499 13.60 29.47 3.30
N GLU A 500 14.06 29.35 4.54
CA GLU A 500 15.06 30.26 5.14
C GLU A 500 16.37 30.20 4.35
N LEU A 501 16.87 29.01 4.04
CA LEU A 501 18.07 28.84 3.21
C LEU A 501 17.88 29.37 1.78
N TYR A 502 16.74 29.08 1.15
CA TYR A 502 16.41 29.60 -0.16
C TYR A 502 16.48 31.13 -0.19
N ALA A 503 15.88 31.78 0.79
CA ALA A 503 15.89 33.25 0.91
C ALA A 503 17.32 33.82 1.19
N SER A 504 18.15 33.08 1.93
CA SER A 504 19.54 33.48 2.20
C SER A 504 20.40 33.36 0.94
N LEU A 505 20.30 32.26 0.19
CA LEU A 505 21.04 32.02 -1.06
C LEU A 505 20.62 33.01 -2.16
N ALA A 506 19.33 33.37 -2.23
CA ALA A 506 18.83 34.39 -3.17
C ALA A 506 19.45 35.78 -2.99
N LYS A 507 19.95 36.08 -1.79
CA LYS A 507 20.62 37.35 -1.45
C LYS A 507 22.13 37.29 -1.63
N ALA A 508 22.71 36.11 -1.86
CA ALA A 508 24.16 35.92 -1.94
C ALA A 508 24.73 36.50 -3.25
N PRO A 509 25.63 37.49 -3.22
CA PRO A 509 26.12 38.15 -4.44
C PRO A 509 26.88 37.20 -5.38
N ASN A 510 27.58 36.22 -4.80
CA ASN A 510 28.43 35.26 -5.52
C ASN A 510 27.63 34.16 -6.24
N LEU A 511 26.31 34.08 -6.02
CA LEU A 511 25.45 33.06 -6.60
C LEU A 511 24.46 33.63 -7.63
N ARG A 512 24.64 34.88 -8.07
CA ARG A 512 23.74 35.54 -9.04
C ARG A 512 23.66 34.85 -10.40
N GLU A 513 24.67 34.12 -10.77
CA GLU A 513 24.72 33.33 -12.02
C GLU A 513 24.00 31.98 -11.91
N TYR A 514 23.70 31.55 -10.69
CA TYR A 514 22.96 30.29 -10.44
C TYR A 514 21.47 30.54 -10.47
N ARG A 515 20.77 29.69 -11.24
CA ARG A 515 19.31 29.62 -11.17
C ARG A 515 18.89 28.86 -9.91
N LEU A 516 18.09 29.51 -9.07
CA LEU A 516 17.67 28.94 -7.78
C LEU A 516 16.27 28.33 -7.90
N PHE A 517 16.13 27.10 -7.42
CA PHE A 517 14.88 26.34 -7.37
C PHE A 517 14.57 25.92 -5.94
N HIS A 518 13.28 25.77 -5.64
CA HIS A 518 12.80 25.21 -4.37
C HIS A 518 11.83 24.05 -4.62
N LEU A 519 11.93 22.97 -3.82
CA LEU A 519 11.02 21.82 -3.94
C LEU A 519 10.69 21.24 -2.56
N SER A 520 9.42 21.33 -2.17
CA SER A 520 8.94 20.77 -0.91
C SER A 520 7.46 20.37 -0.98
N THR A 521 6.95 19.74 0.08
CA THR A 521 5.50 19.45 0.21
C THR A 521 4.64 20.70 0.38
N ASN A 522 5.25 21.87 0.56
CA ASN A 522 4.59 23.16 0.62
C ASN A 522 4.07 23.65 -0.74
N LEU A 523 4.56 23.03 -1.83
CA LEU A 523 4.12 23.28 -3.20
C LEU A 523 3.01 22.30 -3.60
N ARG A 524 2.06 22.77 -4.42
CA ARG A 524 1.07 21.88 -5.06
C ARG A 524 1.78 20.87 -5.96
N PRO A 525 1.24 19.66 -6.13
CA PRO A 525 1.83 18.67 -7.05
C PRO A 525 2.02 19.17 -8.48
N LYS A 526 1.06 19.97 -9.02
CA LYS A 526 1.14 20.63 -10.32
C LYS A 526 2.41 21.47 -10.45
N ASP A 527 2.69 22.34 -9.45
CA ASP A 527 3.85 23.24 -9.48
C ASP A 527 5.17 22.47 -9.28
N ARG A 528 5.19 21.45 -8.42
CA ARG A 528 6.36 20.54 -8.30
C ARG A 528 6.73 19.90 -9.63
N THR A 529 5.72 19.43 -10.37
CA THR A 529 5.92 18.82 -11.70
C THR A 529 6.52 19.81 -12.67
N GLU A 530 6.08 21.08 -12.65
CA GLU A 530 6.61 22.12 -13.51
C GLU A 530 8.05 22.49 -13.16
N ILE A 531 8.37 22.61 -11.87
CA ILE A 531 9.75 22.86 -11.40
C ILE A 531 10.69 21.72 -11.84
N LEU A 532 10.24 20.46 -11.73
CA LEU A 532 11.02 19.31 -12.17
C LEU A 532 11.28 19.31 -13.70
N LYS A 533 10.30 19.72 -14.50
CA LYS A 533 10.50 19.90 -15.95
C LYS A 533 11.53 20.98 -16.25
N GLN A 534 11.45 22.12 -15.55
CA GLN A 534 12.40 23.22 -15.71
C GLN A 534 13.83 22.78 -15.29
N LEU A 535 13.98 22.04 -14.20
CA LEU A 535 15.27 21.47 -13.76
C LEU A 535 15.87 20.55 -14.82
N ASN A 536 15.07 19.62 -15.38
CA ASN A 536 15.54 18.67 -16.39
C ASN A 536 15.99 19.34 -17.70
N THR A 537 15.48 20.54 -18.00
CA THR A 537 15.84 21.31 -19.21
C THR A 537 16.86 22.42 -18.93
N CYS A 538 17.21 22.66 -17.67
CA CYS A 538 18.13 23.72 -17.27
C CYS A 538 19.55 23.41 -17.73
N ARG A 539 20.15 24.32 -18.50
CA ARG A 539 21.54 24.24 -18.98
C ARG A 539 22.48 25.18 -18.21
N GLN A 540 21.93 26.08 -17.45
CA GLN A 540 22.69 27.04 -16.64
C GLN A 540 23.09 26.42 -15.31
N PRO A 541 24.13 26.91 -14.64
CA PRO A 541 24.41 26.59 -13.25
C PRO A 541 23.15 26.77 -12.38
N HIS A 542 22.85 25.80 -11.55
CA HIS A 542 21.61 25.84 -10.76
C HIS A 542 21.74 25.21 -9.39
N ILE A 543 20.94 25.70 -8.47
CA ILE A 543 20.85 25.24 -7.11
C ILE A 543 19.41 24.82 -6.83
N LEU A 544 19.21 23.61 -6.33
CA LEU A 544 17.93 23.12 -5.82
C LEU A 544 17.96 23.04 -4.30
N VAL A 545 17.15 23.82 -3.63
CA VAL A 545 16.89 23.69 -2.19
C VAL A 545 15.62 22.89 -2.00
N ALA A 546 15.70 21.75 -1.35
CA ALA A 546 14.58 20.82 -1.24
C ALA A 546 14.45 20.23 0.17
N THR A 547 13.29 19.62 0.42
CA THR A 547 13.09 18.67 1.51
C THR A 547 13.20 17.24 0.97
N GLN A 548 12.83 16.23 1.75
CA GLN A 548 12.93 14.80 1.40
C GLN A 548 12.20 14.40 0.11
N VAL A 549 11.39 15.26 -0.47
CA VAL A 549 10.61 14.99 -1.71
C VAL A 549 11.48 14.64 -2.93
N VAL A 550 12.79 14.92 -2.89
CA VAL A 550 13.75 14.63 -3.98
C VAL A 550 14.55 13.35 -3.74
N GLU A 551 14.49 12.77 -2.54
CA GLU A 551 15.24 11.55 -2.21
C GLU A 551 14.74 10.35 -3.02
N ALA A 552 13.44 10.30 -3.28
CA ALA A 552 12.80 9.23 -4.01
C ALA A 552 11.91 9.77 -5.16
N GLY A 553 11.80 9.01 -6.25
CA GLY A 553 10.87 9.33 -7.33
C GLY A 553 11.28 10.47 -8.28
N VAL A 554 12.56 10.87 -8.29
CA VAL A 554 13.05 11.92 -9.21
C VAL A 554 14.34 11.46 -9.87
N ASP A 555 14.46 11.62 -11.19
CA ASP A 555 15.69 11.30 -11.93
C ASP A 555 16.50 12.58 -12.18
N LEU A 556 17.17 13.05 -11.12
CA LEU A 556 18.04 14.21 -11.14
C LEU A 556 19.47 13.81 -10.79
N SER A 557 20.45 14.53 -11.35
CA SER A 557 21.89 14.36 -11.06
C SER A 557 22.52 15.72 -10.81
N PHE A 558 23.33 15.82 -9.76
CA PHE A 558 24.01 17.04 -9.34
C PHE A 558 25.50 16.79 -9.12
N ASP A 559 26.31 17.82 -9.27
CA ASP A 559 27.76 17.75 -9.03
C ASP A 559 28.08 17.77 -7.54
N VAL A 560 27.32 18.55 -6.77
CA VAL A 560 27.46 18.67 -5.32
C VAL A 560 26.11 18.44 -4.64
N VAL A 561 26.13 17.69 -3.53
CA VAL A 561 24.94 17.44 -2.70
C VAL A 561 25.25 17.81 -1.25
N PHE A 562 24.43 18.65 -0.67
CA PHE A 562 24.41 18.92 0.77
C PHE A 562 23.21 18.24 1.40
N ARG A 563 23.42 17.45 2.46
CA ARG A 563 22.35 16.74 3.17
C ARG A 563 22.40 17.02 4.65
N ALA A 564 21.35 17.59 5.19
CA ALA A 564 21.20 17.71 6.64
C ALA A 564 21.17 16.31 7.29
N LEU A 565 21.71 16.19 8.49
CA LEU A 565 21.79 14.92 9.21
C LEU A 565 20.43 14.23 9.32
N ALA A 566 20.40 12.97 8.92
CA ALA A 566 19.22 12.13 8.80
C ALA A 566 19.60 10.65 9.05
N PRO A 567 18.64 9.71 9.06
CA PRO A 567 18.92 8.27 9.00
C PRO A 567 19.84 7.94 7.82
N LEU A 568 20.74 6.95 7.99
CA LEU A 568 21.75 6.66 6.97
C LEU A 568 21.19 6.24 5.62
N ASP A 569 20.06 5.58 5.59
CA ASP A 569 19.36 5.23 4.35
C ASP A 569 18.89 6.46 3.58
N ALA A 570 18.38 7.49 4.27
CA ALA A 570 18.01 8.77 3.66
C ALA A 570 19.26 9.53 3.14
N ILE A 571 20.39 9.47 3.86
CA ILE A 571 21.66 10.04 3.40
C ILE A 571 22.14 9.32 2.14
N VAL A 572 22.07 7.99 2.07
CA VAL A 572 22.42 7.21 0.87
C VAL A 572 21.52 7.56 -0.32
N GLN A 573 20.23 7.74 -0.10
CA GLN A 573 19.29 8.15 -1.16
C GLN A 573 19.63 9.55 -1.71
N ALA A 574 19.93 10.49 -0.83
CA ALA A 574 20.39 11.84 -1.18
C ALA A 574 21.73 11.79 -1.93
N ALA A 575 22.74 11.09 -1.40
CA ALA A 575 24.04 10.89 -2.03
C ALA A 575 23.92 10.22 -3.41
N GLY A 576 22.94 9.32 -3.59
CA GLY A 576 22.62 8.71 -4.87
C GLY A 576 22.11 9.69 -5.95
N ARG A 577 21.91 10.97 -5.63
CA ARG A 577 21.66 12.07 -6.58
C ARG A 577 22.94 12.78 -7.00
N CYS A 578 24.06 12.51 -6.33
CA CYS A 578 25.36 13.03 -6.69
C CYS A 578 25.97 12.19 -7.81
N ASN A 579 26.38 12.83 -8.88
CA ASN A 579 26.99 12.19 -10.06
C ASN A 579 26.28 10.87 -10.48
N ARG A 580 24.94 10.91 -10.50
CA ARG A 580 24.10 9.71 -10.70
C ARG A 580 24.40 8.94 -11.98
N HIS A 581 24.83 9.64 -13.02
CA HIS A 581 25.10 9.08 -14.34
C HIS A 581 26.56 8.70 -14.57
N GLY A 582 27.47 9.00 -13.65
CA GLY A 582 28.87 8.66 -13.73
C GLY A 582 29.66 9.48 -14.76
N ASN A 583 29.44 10.80 -14.82
CA ASN A 583 30.00 11.69 -15.88
C ASN A 583 31.50 12.02 -15.72
N GLY A 584 32.33 11.08 -15.33
CA GLY A 584 33.81 11.21 -15.31
C GLY A 584 34.41 12.08 -14.19
N ARG A 585 33.77 13.16 -13.72
CA ARG A 585 34.17 13.93 -12.53
C ARG A 585 33.56 13.31 -11.28
N ARG A 586 34.37 13.16 -10.21
CA ARG A 586 33.81 12.73 -8.91
C ARG A 586 32.93 13.81 -8.34
N GLY A 587 31.75 13.41 -7.86
CA GLY A 587 30.85 14.30 -7.16
C GLY A 587 31.26 14.48 -5.69
N ILE A 588 30.67 15.46 -5.04
CA ILE A 588 30.95 15.81 -3.63
C ILE A 588 29.63 15.77 -2.86
N VAL A 589 29.64 15.06 -1.74
CA VAL A 589 28.50 15.00 -0.81
C VAL A 589 28.93 15.56 0.55
N HIS A 590 28.22 16.56 1.05
CA HIS A 590 28.41 17.11 2.39
C HIS A 590 27.25 16.69 3.29
N VAL A 591 27.57 16.03 4.42
CA VAL A 591 26.61 15.75 5.50
C VAL A 591 26.87 16.72 6.63
N PHE A 592 25.87 17.49 7.02
CA PHE A 592 25.98 18.55 8.03
C PHE A 592 24.81 18.46 9.03
N ASP A 593 24.98 19.08 10.19
CA ASP A 593 23.90 19.25 11.17
C ASP A 593 23.49 20.71 11.28
N LEU A 594 22.22 20.99 11.57
CA LEU A 594 21.70 22.32 11.78
C LEU A 594 21.29 22.54 13.24
N GLU A 595 21.43 23.78 13.70
CA GLU A 595 20.83 24.22 14.96
C GLU A 595 19.33 23.96 14.97
N GLY A 596 18.75 23.71 16.18
CA GLY A 596 17.30 23.46 16.32
C GLY A 596 16.88 22.01 16.25
N ASN A 597 17.83 21.05 16.06
CA ASN A 597 17.55 19.60 16.14
C ASN A 597 16.44 19.10 15.19
N SER A 598 16.31 19.67 14.00
CA SER A 598 15.27 19.30 13.03
C SER A 598 15.29 17.82 12.65
N GLY A 599 16.48 17.22 12.59
CA GLY A 599 16.63 15.78 12.38
C GLY A 599 15.92 14.95 13.44
N VAL A 600 16.07 15.33 14.72
CA VAL A 600 15.41 14.64 15.85
C VAL A 600 13.89 14.82 15.80
N ILE A 601 13.42 16.01 15.42
CA ILE A 601 11.99 16.31 15.30
C ILE A 601 11.33 15.45 14.19
N VAL A 602 12.03 15.29 13.07
CA VAL A 602 11.48 14.59 11.88
C VAL A 602 11.64 13.07 11.97
N TYR A 603 12.79 12.58 12.42
CA TYR A 603 13.13 11.16 12.37
C TYR A 603 13.17 10.47 13.75
N GLY A 604 13.08 11.25 14.81
CA GLY A 604 13.21 10.72 16.16
C GLY A 604 14.66 10.64 16.66
N ARG A 605 14.80 10.64 17.99
CA ARG A 605 16.10 10.72 18.65
C ARG A 605 16.99 9.51 18.39
N VAL A 606 16.40 8.30 18.37
CA VAL A 606 17.16 7.06 18.20
C VAL A 606 17.88 7.04 16.85
N HIS A 607 17.18 7.36 15.77
CA HIS A 607 17.74 7.38 14.42
C HIS A 607 18.89 8.36 14.26
N ILE A 608 18.74 9.57 14.79
CA ILE A 608 19.75 10.61 14.66
C ILE A 608 20.98 10.36 15.56
N CYS A 609 20.78 9.88 16.79
CA CYS A 609 21.90 9.50 17.65
C CYS A 609 22.71 8.37 17.02
N LEU A 610 22.04 7.35 16.45
CA LEU A 610 22.74 6.26 15.76
C LEU A 610 23.49 6.71 14.51
N ALA A 611 22.90 7.62 13.74
CA ALA A 611 23.60 8.21 12.59
C ALA A 611 24.89 8.94 13.01
N ARG A 612 24.83 9.75 14.07
CA ARG A 612 26.04 10.40 14.64
C ARG A 612 27.06 9.38 15.12
N GLU A 613 26.64 8.33 15.81
CA GLU A 613 27.55 7.29 16.32
C GLU A 613 28.24 6.50 15.19
N VAL A 614 27.56 6.24 14.08
CA VAL A 614 28.16 5.57 12.91
C VAL A 614 29.18 6.47 12.22
N PHE A 615 28.96 7.78 12.23
CA PHE A 615 29.89 8.76 11.69
C PHE A 615 31.00 9.18 12.67
N GLN A 616 30.89 8.83 13.95
CA GLN A 616 31.91 9.15 14.95
C GLN A 616 33.28 8.72 14.46
N ASP A 617 34.27 9.59 14.54
CA ASP A 617 35.65 9.39 14.07
C ASP A 617 35.84 9.38 12.53
N ARG A 618 34.82 9.69 11.73
CA ARG A 618 34.91 9.73 10.28
C ARG A 618 34.55 11.12 9.75
N THR A 619 35.55 11.78 9.20
CA THR A 619 35.38 13.08 8.52
C THR A 619 35.15 12.95 7.03
N SER A 620 35.57 11.83 6.44
CA SER A 620 35.35 11.53 5.00
C SER A 620 35.38 10.04 4.70
N PHE A 621 34.68 9.63 3.64
CA PHE A 621 34.66 8.28 3.11
C PHE A 621 34.18 8.27 1.66
N ARG A 622 34.29 7.13 0.98
CA ARG A 622 33.88 6.95 -0.41
C ARG A 622 32.51 6.27 -0.51
N GLU A 623 31.85 6.36 -1.68
CA GLU A 623 30.56 5.70 -1.91
C GLU A 623 30.53 4.20 -1.53
N PRO A 624 31.55 3.36 -1.84
CA PRO A 624 31.55 1.96 -1.44
C PRO A 624 31.52 1.70 0.07
N ASP A 625 32.03 2.64 0.88
CA ASP A 625 32.05 2.50 2.34
C ASP A 625 30.63 2.66 2.94
N LEU A 626 29.74 3.36 2.24
CA LEU A 626 28.36 3.60 2.70
C LEU A 626 27.63 2.30 3.02
N ARG A 627 27.82 1.25 2.23
CA ARG A 627 27.15 -0.04 2.44
C ARG A 627 27.47 -0.64 3.82
N ASN A 628 28.75 -0.61 4.21
CA ASN A 628 29.17 -1.11 5.51
C ASN A 628 28.63 -0.25 6.66
N LEU A 629 28.61 1.07 6.46
CA LEU A 629 28.05 2.01 7.43
C LEU A 629 26.56 1.80 7.64
N VAL A 630 25.81 1.59 6.58
CA VAL A 630 24.37 1.33 6.66
C VAL A 630 24.08 -0.01 7.33
N ASN A 631 24.84 -1.06 7.04
CA ASN A 631 24.67 -2.34 7.74
C ASN A 631 24.90 -2.18 9.25
N GLN A 632 25.98 -1.49 9.66
CA GLN A 632 26.23 -1.17 11.08
C GLN A 632 25.10 -0.35 11.70
N TYR A 633 24.56 0.61 10.95
CA TYR A 633 23.43 1.43 11.40
C TYR A 633 22.18 0.59 11.65
N PHE A 634 21.79 -0.27 10.71
CA PHE A 634 20.60 -1.10 10.83
C PHE A 634 20.74 -2.18 11.92
N GLU A 635 21.90 -2.80 12.09
CA GLU A 635 22.17 -3.72 13.19
C GLU A 635 22.03 -3.05 14.57
N ARG A 636 22.59 -1.83 14.71
CA ARG A 636 22.44 -1.06 15.96
C ARG A 636 21.02 -0.60 16.18
N LEU A 637 20.30 -0.25 15.10
CA LEU A 637 18.91 0.19 15.16
C LEU A 637 17.99 -0.93 15.66
N GLU A 638 18.10 -2.14 15.10
CA GLU A 638 17.32 -3.30 15.54
C GLU A 638 17.52 -3.59 17.04
N ASN A 639 18.74 -3.45 17.52
CA ASN A 639 19.08 -3.68 18.95
C ASN A 639 18.57 -2.58 19.89
N ARG A 640 18.33 -1.36 19.39
CA ARG A 640 17.89 -0.20 20.23
C ARG A 640 16.42 0.11 20.18
N LEU A 641 15.73 -0.34 19.15
CA LEU A 641 14.28 -0.12 19.05
C LEU A 641 13.55 -1.02 20.03
N GLY A 642 12.64 -0.44 20.78
CA GLY A 642 11.72 -1.19 21.64
C GLY A 642 10.75 -1.99 20.77
N HIS A 643 10.52 -3.27 21.13
CA HIS A 643 9.60 -4.15 20.42
C HIS A 643 8.18 -4.16 21.00
N ASP A 644 7.81 -3.23 21.86
CA ASP A 644 6.52 -3.26 22.57
C ASP A 644 5.33 -3.04 21.64
N ALA A 645 5.45 -2.14 20.66
CA ALA A 645 4.42 -1.95 19.63
C ALA A 645 4.24 -3.23 18.79
N ALA A 646 5.34 -3.82 18.33
CA ALA A 646 5.31 -5.07 17.57
C ALA A 646 4.67 -6.22 18.38
N LYS A 647 4.99 -6.35 19.67
CA LYS A 647 4.38 -7.36 20.55
C LYS A 647 2.87 -7.19 20.68
N LYS A 648 2.37 -5.95 20.83
CA LYS A 648 0.93 -5.68 20.91
C LYS A 648 0.22 -6.02 19.60
N ILE A 649 0.83 -5.71 18.47
CA ILE A 649 0.31 -6.05 17.13
C ILE A 649 0.28 -7.58 16.96
N LEU A 650 1.36 -8.28 17.29
CA LEU A 650 1.43 -9.75 17.17
C LEU A 650 0.45 -10.46 18.10
N GLU A 651 0.20 -9.91 19.30
CA GLU A 651 -0.85 -10.40 20.18
C GLU A 651 -2.26 -10.18 19.58
N ALA A 652 -2.52 -9.02 18.95
CA ALA A 652 -3.77 -8.77 18.25
C ALA A 652 -3.97 -9.75 17.07
N VAL A 653 -2.90 -10.07 16.33
CA VAL A 653 -2.90 -11.12 15.30
C VAL A 653 -3.25 -12.50 15.91
N ARG A 654 -2.60 -12.88 17.00
CA ARG A 654 -2.85 -14.16 17.70
C ARG A 654 -4.31 -14.28 18.14
N MET A 655 -4.88 -13.21 18.65
CA MET A 655 -6.25 -13.14 19.13
C MET A 655 -7.29 -12.82 18.06
N MET A 656 -6.88 -12.70 16.78
CA MET A 656 -7.75 -12.35 15.63
C MET A 656 -8.55 -11.05 15.86
N GLN A 657 -7.88 -10.01 16.33
CA GLN A 657 -8.45 -8.69 16.57
C GLN A 657 -8.40 -7.84 15.30
N PHE A 658 -9.26 -8.13 14.33
CA PHE A 658 -9.24 -7.51 13.00
C PHE A 658 -9.57 -6.01 13.04
N ALA A 659 -10.47 -5.57 13.90
CA ALA A 659 -10.84 -4.16 14.05
C ALA A 659 -9.69 -3.38 14.71
N ALA A 660 -9.10 -3.93 15.79
CA ALA A 660 -7.98 -3.29 16.48
C ALA A 660 -6.76 -3.10 15.56
N LEU A 661 -6.46 -4.08 14.67
CA LEU A 661 -5.37 -3.97 13.70
C LEU A 661 -5.60 -2.85 12.65
N ARG A 662 -6.84 -2.40 12.46
CA ARG A 662 -7.19 -1.23 11.65
C ARG A 662 -7.21 0.10 12.42
N GLY A 663 -6.99 0.07 13.74
CA GLY A 663 -7.17 1.22 14.62
C GLY A 663 -8.63 1.53 14.94
N GLU A 664 -9.52 0.54 14.80
CA GLU A 664 -10.95 0.62 15.07
C GLU A 664 -11.33 -0.18 16.32
N GLY A 665 -12.58 -0.05 16.79
CA GLY A 665 -13.09 -0.77 17.93
C GLY A 665 -13.03 0.01 19.26
N GLU A 666 -13.50 -0.61 20.34
CA GLU A 666 -13.63 0.00 21.67
C GLU A 666 -12.40 -0.26 22.58
N ASP A 667 -11.40 -0.98 22.08
CA ASP A 667 -10.19 -1.29 22.84
C ASP A 667 -9.40 -0.01 23.15
N LYS A 668 -9.06 0.19 24.44
CA LYS A 668 -8.26 1.34 24.90
C LYS A 668 -6.85 1.38 24.29
N ASP A 669 -6.32 0.21 23.93
CA ASP A 669 -5.00 0.05 23.30
C ASP A 669 -5.07 -0.05 21.76
N ARG A 670 -6.19 0.26 21.13
CA ARG A 670 -6.42 0.11 19.67
C ARG A 670 -5.35 0.80 18.82
N ASP A 671 -4.98 2.02 19.20
CA ASP A 671 -3.97 2.80 18.45
C ASP A 671 -2.59 2.15 18.52
N ALA A 672 -2.27 1.49 19.61
CA ALA A 672 -1.01 0.75 19.79
C ALA A 672 -1.00 -0.62 19.08
N LYS A 673 -2.18 -1.15 18.69
CA LYS A 673 -2.36 -2.39 17.93
C LYS A 673 -2.55 -2.13 16.42
N ALA A 674 -2.82 -0.90 16.02
CA ALA A 674 -3.03 -0.53 14.62
C ALA A 674 -1.76 -0.72 13.79
N VAL A 675 -1.89 -1.39 12.64
CA VAL A 675 -0.80 -1.54 11.67
C VAL A 675 -0.93 -0.46 10.62
N GLN A 676 -0.29 0.68 10.84
CA GLN A 676 -0.34 1.83 9.94
C GLN A 676 1.08 2.25 9.53
N LEU A 677 1.27 2.53 8.24
CA LEU A 677 2.53 3.06 7.69
C LEU A 677 2.53 4.58 7.59
N ILE A 678 1.36 5.16 7.50
CA ILE A 678 1.15 6.61 7.44
C ILE A 678 0.22 6.97 8.58
N TYR A 679 0.70 7.82 9.46
CA TYR A 679 -0.12 8.43 10.49
C TYR A 679 -0.65 9.75 9.93
N ASP A 680 -1.95 9.92 9.91
CA ASP A 680 -2.56 11.20 9.58
C ASP A 680 -2.02 12.25 10.56
N ALA A 681 -1.37 13.28 10.03
CA ALA A 681 -0.95 14.41 10.85
C ALA A 681 -2.22 15.14 11.31
N PRO A 682 -2.62 15.03 12.59
CA PRO A 682 -3.98 15.39 13.06
C PRO A 682 -4.32 16.87 12.96
N ASN A 683 -3.43 17.72 12.44
CA ASN A 683 -3.57 19.17 12.42
C ASN A 683 -3.30 19.79 11.05
N ARG A 684 -3.58 19.09 9.95
CA ARG A 684 -3.44 19.66 8.61
C ARG A 684 -4.79 19.82 7.93
N ILE A 685 -4.94 20.88 7.17
CA ILE A 685 -6.13 21.19 6.39
C ILE A 685 -5.75 21.27 4.91
N ALA A 686 -6.52 20.59 4.07
CA ALA A 686 -6.31 20.58 2.63
C ALA A 686 -6.88 21.86 1.99
N HIS A 687 -6.01 22.62 1.29
CA HIS A 687 -6.36 23.86 0.61
C HIS A 687 -6.31 23.64 -0.90
N PHE A 688 -7.42 23.86 -1.59
CA PHE A 688 -7.42 24.02 -3.03
C PHE A 688 -7.01 25.45 -3.36
N VAL A 689 -5.90 25.61 -4.06
CA VAL A 689 -5.34 26.93 -4.38
C VAL A 689 -5.49 27.20 -5.86
N GLU A 690 -6.22 28.27 -6.20
CA GLU A 690 -6.41 28.74 -7.56
C GLU A 690 -5.33 29.78 -7.91
N THR A 691 -4.58 29.55 -8.98
CA THR A 691 -3.56 30.47 -9.47
C THR A 691 -3.75 30.86 -10.94
N ASP A 692 -4.56 30.10 -11.68
CA ASP A 692 -4.84 30.35 -13.08
C ASP A 692 -6.27 29.87 -13.47
N GLU A 693 -6.71 30.22 -14.67
CA GLU A 693 -8.02 29.85 -15.21
C GLU A 693 -8.25 28.32 -15.27
N SER A 694 -7.19 27.53 -15.40
CA SER A 694 -7.31 26.06 -15.42
C SER A 694 -7.73 25.53 -14.05
N ASP A 695 -7.27 26.16 -12.98
CA ASP A 695 -7.60 25.83 -11.61
C ASP A 695 -9.04 26.22 -11.29
N GLU A 696 -9.47 27.43 -11.71
CA GLU A 696 -10.87 27.90 -11.59
C GLU A 696 -11.85 26.93 -12.27
N ARG A 697 -11.49 26.44 -13.44
CA ARG A 697 -12.31 25.50 -14.22
C ARG A 697 -12.53 24.18 -13.47
N VAL A 698 -11.48 23.64 -12.86
CA VAL A 698 -11.55 22.40 -12.04
C VAL A 698 -12.41 22.60 -10.80
N TRP A 699 -12.26 23.75 -10.12
CA TRP A 699 -13.09 24.06 -8.95
C TRP A 699 -14.58 24.20 -9.31
N LYS A 700 -14.90 24.90 -10.41
CA LYS A 700 -16.28 25.00 -10.91
C LYS A 700 -16.89 23.63 -11.24
N GLN A 701 -16.11 22.75 -11.85
CA GLN A 701 -16.57 21.37 -12.12
C GLN A 701 -16.84 20.57 -10.84
N GLN A 702 -15.99 20.70 -9.81
CA GLN A 702 -16.24 20.08 -8.52
C GLN A 702 -17.52 20.60 -7.88
N THR A 703 -17.67 21.92 -7.82
CA THR A 703 -18.87 22.55 -7.26
C THR A 703 -20.16 22.12 -7.97
N ALA A 704 -20.12 22.05 -9.29
CA ALA A 704 -21.25 21.56 -10.11
C ALA A 704 -21.51 20.06 -9.81
N ALA A 705 -20.47 19.24 -9.67
CA ALA A 705 -20.62 17.84 -9.33
C ALA A 705 -21.26 17.63 -7.95
N LEU A 706 -20.90 18.46 -6.95
CA LEU A 706 -21.47 18.41 -5.60
C LEU A 706 -22.96 18.78 -5.55
N GLN A 707 -23.45 19.54 -6.54
CA GLN A 707 -24.86 19.94 -6.65
C GLN A 707 -25.75 18.90 -7.34
N LEU A 708 -25.20 17.83 -7.93
CA LEU A 708 -25.98 16.79 -8.58
C LEU A 708 -26.91 16.10 -7.55
N PRO A 709 -28.22 16.00 -7.85
CA PRO A 709 -29.20 15.40 -6.92
C PRO A 709 -29.01 13.88 -6.80
N ASP A 710 -28.59 13.19 -7.88
CA ASP A 710 -28.33 11.77 -7.87
C ASP A 710 -26.98 11.48 -7.21
N LEU A 711 -27.00 10.73 -6.10
CA LEU A 711 -25.83 10.35 -5.34
C LEU A 711 -24.83 9.51 -6.17
N ILE A 712 -25.30 8.68 -7.07
CA ILE A 712 -24.47 7.81 -7.91
C ILE A 712 -23.76 8.66 -8.96
N ALA A 713 -24.49 9.50 -9.68
CA ALA A 713 -23.95 10.43 -10.67
C ALA A 713 -22.95 11.42 -10.01
N ARG A 714 -23.29 11.94 -8.81
CA ARG A 714 -22.41 12.81 -8.02
C ARG A 714 -21.08 12.10 -7.70
N ARG A 715 -21.15 10.90 -7.13
CA ARG A 715 -19.96 10.11 -6.79
C ARG A 715 -19.12 9.80 -8.02
N LYS A 716 -19.74 9.44 -9.13
CA LYS A 716 -19.07 9.17 -10.40
C LYS A 716 -18.33 10.41 -10.88
N ARG A 717 -18.96 11.59 -10.90
CA ARG A 717 -18.36 12.85 -11.36
C ARG A 717 -17.24 13.34 -10.46
N LEU A 718 -17.42 13.35 -9.14
CA LEU A 718 -16.38 13.73 -8.19
C LEU A 718 -15.13 12.84 -8.32
N ARG A 719 -15.34 11.60 -8.65
CA ARG A 719 -14.26 10.65 -8.82
C ARG A 719 -13.41 10.92 -10.05
N THR A 720 -14.03 11.31 -11.18
CA THR A 720 -13.28 11.72 -12.40
C THR A 720 -12.48 13.01 -12.20
N LEU A 721 -12.82 13.83 -11.22
CA LEU A 721 -12.11 15.05 -10.90
C LEU A 721 -11.03 14.88 -9.83
N ARG A 722 -10.97 13.72 -9.18
CA ARG A 722 -10.12 13.51 -7.99
C ARG A 722 -8.65 13.80 -8.25
N ASN A 723 -8.12 13.34 -9.36
CA ASN A 723 -6.72 13.54 -9.70
C ASN A 723 -6.41 14.99 -10.00
N GLU A 724 -7.25 15.66 -10.81
CA GLU A 724 -7.09 17.08 -11.12
C GLU A 724 -7.19 17.95 -9.87
N LEU A 725 -8.09 17.61 -8.95
CA LEU A 725 -8.19 18.26 -7.65
C LEU A 725 -6.93 18.05 -6.82
N ALA A 726 -6.47 16.81 -6.71
CA ALA A 726 -5.28 16.47 -5.93
C ALA A 726 -4.01 17.20 -6.44
N GLN A 727 -3.91 17.45 -7.75
CA GLN A 727 -2.80 18.23 -8.32
C GLN A 727 -2.77 19.70 -7.87
N ARG A 728 -3.88 20.23 -7.36
CA ARG A 728 -4.09 21.65 -7.00
C ARG A 728 -4.24 21.86 -5.49
N VAL A 729 -4.11 20.80 -4.72
CA VAL A 729 -4.28 20.84 -3.26
C VAL A 729 -2.92 20.85 -2.57
N VAL A 730 -2.84 21.65 -1.51
CA VAL A 730 -1.72 21.66 -0.57
C VAL A 730 -2.26 21.49 0.85
N GLU A 731 -1.62 20.63 1.64
CA GLU A 731 -1.96 20.42 3.05
C GLU A 731 -1.17 21.34 3.96
N ILE A 732 -1.86 22.14 4.73
CA ILE A 732 -1.28 23.19 5.57
C ILE A 732 -1.58 22.90 7.04
N PRO A 733 -0.59 23.03 7.95
CA PRO A 733 -0.84 22.96 9.38
C PRO A 733 -1.92 23.97 9.81
N ARG A 734 -2.84 23.55 10.66
CA ARG A 734 -4.01 24.35 11.07
C ARG A 734 -3.68 25.77 11.58
N GLN A 735 -2.53 25.93 12.18
CA GLN A 735 -2.04 27.23 12.67
C GLN A 735 -1.60 28.23 11.57
N HIS A 736 -1.50 27.78 10.32
CA HIS A 736 -1.05 28.57 9.17
C HIS A 736 -2.09 28.61 8.04
N THR A 737 -3.32 28.22 8.31
CA THR A 737 -4.38 28.11 7.31
C THR A 737 -4.95 29.48 6.93
N TYR A 738 -5.46 29.59 5.69
CA TYR A 738 -6.25 30.73 5.24
C TYR A 738 -7.60 30.80 5.99
N GLN A 739 -8.26 29.65 6.16
CA GLN A 739 -9.47 29.47 6.94
C GLN A 739 -9.37 28.17 7.74
N THR A 740 -9.96 28.12 8.93
CA THR A 740 -9.83 27.00 9.85
C THR A 740 -10.78 25.84 9.58
N GLU A 741 -11.82 26.04 8.78
CA GLU A 741 -12.82 25.04 8.51
C GLU A 741 -12.95 24.81 7.00
N PRO A 742 -12.73 23.57 6.53
CA PRO A 742 -13.03 23.20 5.16
C PRO A 742 -14.54 23.25 4.90
N ASP A 743 -14.92 23.45 3.66
CA ASP A 743 -16.32 23.30 3.25
C ASP A 743 -16.81 21.87 3.49
N ASP A 744 -17.93 21.71 4.18
CA ASP A 744 -18.48 20.41 4.59
C ASP A 744 -18.77 19.46 3.42
N ARG A 745 -18.96 19.98 2.21
CA ARG A 745 -19.29 19.19 1.02
C ARG A 745 -18.06 18.82 0.21
N SER A 746 -17.13 19.75 0.06
CA SER A 746 -15.90 19.55 -0.73
C SER A 746 -14.77 18.93 0.09
N GLY A 747 -14.71 19.15 1.38
CA GLY A 747 -13.63 18.76 2.27
C GLY A 747 -12.37 19.63 2.11
N TYR A 748 -12.42 20.72 1.33
CA TYR A 748 -11.29 21.62 1.08
C TYR A 748 -11.60 23.03 1.55
N VAL A 749 -10.53 23.76 1.95
CA VAL A 749 -10.56 25.20 2.01
C VAL A 749 -10.24 25.75 0.62
N TYR A 750 -11.13 26.56 0.07
CA TYR A 750 -10.92 27.17 -1.26
C TYR A 750 -10.19 28.51 -1.13
N VAL A 751 -9.09 28.66 -1.86
CA VAL A 751 -8.31 29.90 -1.95
C VAL A 751 -8.44 30.44 -3.38
N PRO A 752 -9.31 31.44 -3.59
CA PRO A 752 -9.56 31.98 -4.93
C PRO A 752 -8.35 32.80 -5.47
N GLN A 753 -8.25 32.91 -6.78
CA GLN A 753 -7.15 33.61 -7.47
C GLN A 753 -6.98 35.06 -6.98
N SER A 754 -8.06 35.73 -6.60
CA SER A 754 -8.03 37.13 -6.12
C SER A 754 -7.20 37.37 -4.86
N VAL A 755 -7.02 36.33 -4.04
CA VAL A 755 -6.23 36.40 -2.79
C VAL A 755 -5.09 35.37 -2.76
N SER A 756 -5.01 34.48 -3.72
CA SER A 756 -4.04 33.38 -3.68
C SER A 756 -2.61 33.88 -3.64
N SER A 757 -2.28 34.99 -4.30
CA SER A 757 -0.94 35.60 -4.27
C SER A 757 -0.48 36.04 -2.88
N ASP A 758 -1.38 36.28 -1.93
CA ASP A 758 -1.04 36.64 -0.56
C ASP A 758 -0.59 35.41 0.25
N TYR A 759 -1.14 34.25 -0.06
CA TYR A 759 -0.93 32.99 0.68
C TYR A 759 -0.05 31.99 -0.04
N TYR A 760 0.08 32.06 -1.35
CA TYR A 760 0.77 31.06 -2.15
C TYR A 760 1.66 31.69 -3.23
N ASP A 761 2.78 31.02 -3.47
CA ASP A 761 3.73 31.32 -4.55
C ASP A 761 4.08 30.03 -5.31
N THR A 762 4.03 30.06 -6.62
CA THR A 762 4.26 28.86 -7.45
C THR A 762 5.70 28.33 -7.41
N THR A 763 6.64 29.14 -6.88
CA THR A 763 8.06 28.80 -6.74
C THR A 763 8.43 28.30 -5.36
N THR A 764 7.83 28.86 -4.30
CA THR A 764 8.17 28.57 -2.89
C THR A 764 7.03 27.91 -2.13
N GLY A 765 5.83 27.91 -2.66
CA GLY A 765 4.66 27.30 -2.08
C GLY A 765 3.89 28.19 -1.12
N TRP A 766 3.26 27.57 -0.12
CA TRP A 766 2.44 28.27 0.86
C TRP A 766 3.26 29.24 1.71
N LYS A 767 2.84 30.49 1.74
CA LYS A 767 3.46 31.55 2.54
C LYS A 767 2.98 31.41 3.99
N ARG A 768 3.91 31.15 4.90
CA ARG A 768 3.60 31.17 6.33
C ARG A 768 3.40 32.61 6.76
N ASN A 769 2.26 32.93 7.33
CA ASN A 769 2.07 34.23 7.96
C ASN A 769 3.16 34.42 9.04
N ARG A 770 3.86 35.53 8.95
CA ARG A 770 4.89 35.93 9.92
C ARG A 770 4.32 36.23 11.29
#